data_245a8ace2df69af72b0c5095c3ecf915
#
_entry.id   245a8ace2df69af72b0c5095c3ecf915
#
_cell.length_a   1.000
_cell.length_b   1.000
_cell.length_c   1.000
_cell.angle_alpha   90.00
_cell.angle_beta   90.00
_cell.angle_gamma   90.00
#
_symmetry.space_group_name_H-M   'P 1'
#
loop_
_entity.id
_entity.type
_entity.pdbx_description
1 polymer ?
#
loop_
_entity_poly.entity_id
_entity_poly.type
_entity_poly.pdbx_seq_one_letter_code
_entity_poly.pdbx_strand_id
1 'polypeptide(L)'
;MQASELFNQPNTILLDGGMGTMLQAAGMKLGTRPEDLNIENPELIRSIHAKYAAAGSRVVNANTFGASPHKLADSKYTLEEVITAGIANCKQAVAPYGALVTLDVGPLGELLEPSGTLAFEDAVAEYGRIVRAGVAAGADILYFETFTDLYEMKAALLAAKENSTLPIMASMSFEANGRTFTGCTVESFAATARGLGANAVGINCSLGPKEIFPMAKRLAEAVPGDFPVFVKPNAGLPRADGSGYDITPQLYAMQMKPYRELHLFAAGGCCGTTPEFIQMLNGVFADCKPGRPEHPMLSVICSPVDCVNVDGITVVGERINPPGKKRFQQALRDGDMNYILEQAVSQAEAGAQILDVNVGAPGVDEPARMEQVVKALQSVVSLPLQLDSSHAEALERGLRVYNGKPIVNSVNGEPEVLEKVLPLCKKYGAAVVGLAIDERGIQPKAEDRVAIARRIKKAALEAGIPQEDIYIDCLTLTASAQQEDVLATVQALHTCKTELGVRTILGVSNISFGLPCRPYLNTTFLTMAMYAGLDLAIMNPSSEEMMAAVYAYNVLTNRDKQSGRYIARYADQVPASAALAKAMQDKAASGVPAAAEAAGPAVSGPYAPLMKAVEQGLKGEAAACTKALLAEKEPLELVDEALIPALDIVGVKYEKGKLFLPQLLQAASAAQSAFDEIKTAIAQRGGAGASKGRIVLATVKGDVHDIGKNIVKVILENYGFEVIDLGRDVPVETVVETVREKDVHLVGLSALMTTTLKSMEETIAALHAAKLDCKVMVGGAVLTPEYAEKIGADWYAKDAKQSADIAKEFFGA
;
A
#
# COMPACT_ATOMS: atom_id res chain seq x y z
N MET A 1 27.10 12.64 20.85
CA MET A 1 25.90 13.24 20.15
C MET A 1 24.67 12.94 20.99
N GLN A 2 23.80 13.92 21.20
CA GLN A 2 22.47 13.65 21.81
C GLN A 2 21.43 13.37 20.75
N ALA A 3 20.37 12.60 21.09
CA ALA A 3 19.30 12.28 20.13
C ALA A 3 18.59 13.53 19.58
N SER A 4 18.47 14.58 20.40
CA SER A 4 17.92 15.88 19.99
C SER A 4 18.75 16.62 18.94
N GLU A 5 20.03 16.29 18.82
CA GLU A 5 20.97 16.91 17.87
C GLU A 5 21.08 16.10 16.56
N LEU A 6 20.49 14.93 16.52
CA LEU A 6 20.66 13.97 15.41
C LEU A 6 20.38 14.59 14.05
N PHE A 7 19.24 15.26 13.90
CA PHE A 7 18.80 15.81 12.60
C PHE A 7 19.40 17.18 12.24
N ASN A 8 20.22 17.75 13.15
CA ASN A 8 20.90 19.05 12.96
C ASN A 8 22.39 18.89 12.70
N GLN A 9 22.83 17.74 12.16
CA GLN A 9 24.25 17.50 11.89
C GLN A 9 24.73 18.34 10.69
N PRO A 10 25.96 18.87 10.74
CA PRO A 10 26.49 19.71 9.66
C PRO A 10 26.83 18.92 8.39
N ASN A 11 27.06 17.62 8.50
CA ASN A 11 27.39 16.72 7.40
C ASN A 11 26.54 15.45 7.47
N THR A 12 26.40 14.79 6.32
CA THR A 12 25.77 13.45 6.22
C THR A 12 26.44 12.50 7.20
N ILE A 13 25.65 11.86 8.05
CA ILE A 13 26.15 10.88 9.02
C ILE A 13 26.18 9.46 8.44
N LEU A 14 27.03 8.61 9.02
CA LEU A 14 27.06 7.20 8.65
C LEU A 14 26.21 6.38 9.63
N LEU A 15 25.38 5.51 9.08
CA LEU A 15 24.70 4.40 9.75
C LEU A 15 25.62 3.18 9.70
N ASP A 16 25.23 2.11 10.35
CA ASP A 16 25.96 0.83 10.32
C ASP A 16 25.66 -0.01 9.05
N GLY A 17 26.07 -1.27 9.11
CA GLY A 17 25.88 -2.27 8.06
C GLY A 17 25.22 -3.56 8.56
N GLY A 18 25.39 -4.66 7.84
CA GLY A 18 24.69 -5.91 8.07
C GLY A 18 25.15 -6.66 9.33
N MET A 19 24.33 -6.71 10.38
CA MET A 19 24.58 -7.51 11.58
C MET A 19 24.61 -9.00 11.24
N GLY A 20 23.60 -9.52 10.54
CA GLY A 20 23.53 -10.92 10.13
C GLY A 20 24.75 -11.37 9.30
N THR A 21 25.23 -10.51 8.40
CA THR A 21 26.46 -10.76 7.61
C THR A 21 27.69 -10.96 8.51
N MET A 22 27.85 -10.13 9.54
CA MET A 22 28.94 -10.21 10.48
C MET A 22 28.86 -11.45 11.39
N LEU A 23 27.64 -11.81 11.80
CA LEU A 23 27.40 -13.02 12.61
C LEU A 23 27.68 -14.30 11.80
N GLN A 24 27.28 -14.35 10.54
CA GLN A 24 27.60 -15.48 9.63
C GLN A 24 29.10 -15.61 9.42
N ALA A 25 29.80 -14.49 9.19
CA ALA A 25 31.27 -14.48 9.06
C ALA A 25 31.97 -14.93 10.33
N ALA A 26 31.34 -14.74 11.50
CA ALA A 26 31.82 -15.21 12.80
C ALA A 26 31.47 -16.70 13.09
N GLY A 27 30.83 -17.39 12.15
CA GLY A 27 30.48 -18.81 12.26
C GLY A 27 29.13 -19.08 12.94
N MET A 28 28.18 -18.13 12.92
CA MET A 28 26.81 -18.38 13.39
C MET A 28 26.21 -19.55 12.59
N LYS A 29 25.68 -20.54 13.30
CA LYS A 29 25.08 -21.72 12.67
C LYS A 29 23.72 -21.37 12.04
N LEU A 30 23.40 -22.02 10.93
CA LEU A 30 22.06 -21.95 10.34
C LEU A 30 21.01 -22.38 11.36
N GLY A 31 19.91 -21.63 11.44
CA GLY A 31 18.83 -21.87 12.41
C GLY A 31 19.09 -21.25 13.80
N THR A 32 20.25 -20.63 14.03
CA THR A 32 20.45 -19.83 15.24
C THR A 32 19.73 -18.50 15.10
N ARG A 33 18.97 -18.11 16.11
CA ARG A 33 18.31 -16.79 16.16
C ARG A 33 19.37 -15.74 16.56
N PRO A 34 19.60 -14.71 15.72
CA PRO A 34 20.63 -13.68 16.01
C PRO A 34 20.43 -12.99 17.35
N GLU A 35 19.19 -12.75 17.73
CA GLU A 35 18.81 -12.00 18.93
C GLU A 35 19.14 -12.76 20.23
N ASP A 36 19.06 -14.11 20.21
CA ASP A 36 19.44 -14.93 21.37
C ASP A 36 20.94 -14.76 21.73
N LEU A 37 21.79 -14.42 20.74
CA LEU A 37 23.21 -14.15 20.95
C LEU A 37 23.47 -12.90 21.78
N ASN A 38 22.50 -12.02 21.95
CA ASN A 38 22.60 -10.88 22.86
C ASN A 38 22.88 -11.35 24.30
N ILE A 39 22.38 -12.52 24.66
CA ILE A 39 22.51 -13.14 25.99
C ILE A 39 23.56 -14.25 25.96
N GLU A 40 23.57 -15.09 24.92
CA GLU A 40 24.44 -16.28 24.87
C GLU A 40 25.89 -15.94 24.51
N ASN A 41 26.12 -14.90 23.69
CA ASN A 41 27.45 -14.47 23.28
C ASN A 41 27.57 -12.95 23.18
N PRO A 42 27.40 -12.21 24.30
CA PRO A 42 27.38 -10.76 24.32
C PRO A 42 28.73 -10.15 23.86
N GLU A 43 29.85 -10.85 24.03
CA GLU A 43 31.16 -10.39 23.58
C GLU A 43 31.24 -10.29 22.06
N LEU A 44 30.69 -11.29 21.34
CA LEU A 44 30.62 -11.26 19.88
C LEU A 44 29.78 -10.07 19.41
N ILE A 45 28.59 -9.87 20.00
CA ILE A 45 27.68 -8.78 19.66
C ILE A 45 28.37 -7.42 19.90
N ARG A 46 28.97 -7.21 21.07
CA ARG A 46 29.73 -5.98 21.38
C ARG A 46 30.89 -5.75 20.41
N SER A 47 31.61 -6.81 20.05
CA SER A 47 32.72 -6.72 19.08
C SER A 47 32.24 -6.23 17.71
N ILE A 48 31.08 -6.68 17.23
CA ILE A 48 30.53 -6.26 15.94
C ILE A 48 30.11 -4.78 16.00
N HIS A 49 29.34 -4.37 17.00
CA HIS A 49 28.93 -2.97 17.16
C HIS A 49 30.13 -2.02 17.27
N ALA A 50 31.16 -2.40 18.04
CA ALA A 50 32.38 -1.61 18.18
C ALA A 50 33.11 -1.44 16.83
N LYS A 51 33.14 -2.49 15.98
CA LYS A 51 33.75 -2.41 14.64
C LYS A 51 33.02 -1.41 13.74
N TYR A 52 31.67 -1.40 13.74
CA TYR A 52 30.92 -0.42 12.98
C TYR A 52 31.12 1.02 13.48
N ALA A 53 31.09 1.22 14.80
CA ALA A 53 31.34 2.53 15.39
C ALA A 53 32.78 3.02 15.07
N ALA A 54 33.79 2.13 15.15
CA ALA A 54 35.17 2.42 14.76
C ALA A 54 35.34 2.76 13.27
N ALA A 55 34.50 2.17 12.39
CA ALA A 55 34.45 2.47 10.98
C ALA A 55 33.81 3.84 10.64
N GLY A 56 33.20 4.51 11.63
CA GLY A 56 32.64 5.84 11.49
C GLY A 56 31.12 5.93 11.65
N SER A 57 30.43 4.84 11.96
CA SER A 57 28.98 4.87 12.22
C SER A 57 28.66 5.76 13.41
N ARG A 58 27.73 6.69 13.22
CA ARG A 58 27.26 7.64 14.27
C ARG A 58 25.92 7.22 14.86
N VAL A 59 25.19 6.33 14.18
CA VAL A 59 24.01 5.64 14.64
C VAL A 59 24.24 4.16 14.37
N VAL A 60 24.04 3.32 15.37
CA VAL A 60 24.28 1.88 15.33
C VAL A 60 23.01 1.15 15.78
N ASN A 61 22.55 0.22 14.97
CA ASN A 61 21.38 -0.59 15.27
C ASN A 61 21.73 -1.64 16.34
N ALA A 62 20.93 -1.73 17.40
CA ALA A 62 21.04 -2.85 18.32
C ALA A 62 20.63 -4.15 17.60
N ASN A 63 21.12 -5.30 18.10
CA ASN A 63 20.76 -6.60 17.50
C ASN A 63 19.36 -7.01 17.99
N THR A 64 18.31 -6.33 17.50
CA THR A 64 16.92 -6.49 17.93
C THR A 64 15.94 -6.56 16.76
N PHE A 65 16.40 -6.63 15.52
CA PHE A 65 15.59 -6.64 14.29
C PHE A 65 14.48 -7.70 14.30
N GLY A 66 14.79 -8.92 14.71
CA GLY A 66 13.84 -10.03 14.79
C GLY A 66 13.17 -10.19 16.17
N ALA A 67 13.38 -9.25 17.10
CA ALA A 67 12.81 -9.32 18.43
C ALA A 67 11.33 -8.94 18.44
N SER A 68 10.45 -9.87 18.07
CA SER A 68 9.00 -9.72 18.18
C SER A 68 8.40 -10.87 18.99
N PRO A 69 7.23 -10.69 19.63
CA PRO A 69 6.55 -11.78 20.37
C PRO A 69 6.37 -13.03 19.51
N HIS A 70 5.98 -12.83 18.27
CA HIS A 70 5.72 -13.88 17.31
C HIS A 70 7.00 -14.66 16.92
N LYS A 71 8.06 -13.96 16.55
CA LYS A 71 9.35 -14.57 16.15
C LYS A 71 10.11 -15.20 17.34
N LEU A 72 9.84 -14.74 18.55
CA LEU A 72 10.46 -15.27 19.77
C LEU A 72 9.61 -16.34 20.48
N ALA A 73 8.49 -16.77 19.90
CA ALA A 73 7.58 -17.73 20.54
C ALA A 73 8.29 -19.02 21.02
N ASP A 74 9.28 -19.48 20.24
CA ASP A 74 10.07 -20.68 20.56
C ASP A 74 11.44 -20.35 21.20
N SER A 75 11.70 -19.08 21.55
CA SER A 75 12.92 -18.71 22.27
C SER A 75 12.81 -19.10 23.74
N LYS A 76 13.94 -19.45 24.34
CA LYS A 76 14.03 -19.63 25.80
C LYS A 76 14.11 -18.33 26.58
N TYR A 77 14.22 -17.20 25.87
CA TYR A 77 14.30 -15.85 26.43
C TYR A 77 13.03 -15.05 26.10
N THR A 78 12.65 -14.17 27.00
CA THR A 78 11.56 -13.24 26.79
C THR A 78 11.98 -12.09 25.86
N LEU A 79 10.99 -11.47 25.23
CA LEU A 79 11.20 -10.27 24.41
C LEU A 79 11.98 -9.18 25.15
N GLU A 80 11.60 -8.93 26.40
CA GLU A 80 12.20 -7.88 27.23
C GLU A 80 13.66 -8.19 27.58
N GLU A 81 13.99 -9.46 27.85
CA GLU A 81 15.38 -9.88 28.10
C GLU A 81 16.25 -9.69 26.88
N VAL A 82 15.77 -10.13 25.72
CA VAL A 82 16.49 -10.04 24.43
C VAL A 82 16.76 -8.59 24.05
N ILE A 83 15.73 -7.73 24.10
CA ILE A 83 15.84 -6.30 23.76
C ILE A 83 16.75 -5.57 24.74
N THR A 84 16.57 -5.83 26.05
CA THR A 84 17.41 -5.19 27.09
C THR A 84 18.86 -5.55 26.90
N ALA A 85 19.18 -6.82 26.68
CA ALA A 85 20.54 -7.27 26.44
C ALA A 85 21.13 -6.67 25.13
N GLY A 86 20.34 -6.66 24.04
CA GLY A 86 20.77 -6.10 22.76
C GLY A 86 21.14 -4.64 22.85
N ILE A 87 20.28 -3.81 23.44
CA ILE A 87 20.53 -2.37 23.64
C ILE A 87 21.71 -2.14 24.61
N ALA A 88 21.79 -2.88 25.69
CA ALA A 88 22.89 -2.75 26.65
C ALA A 88 24.25 -3.08 26.01
N ASN A 89 24.31 -4.17 25.23
CA ASN A 89 25.52 -4.56 24.50
C ASN A 89 25.94 -3.50 23.49
N CYS A 90 24.97 -2.96 22.71
CA CYS A 90 25.24 -1.92 21.72
C CYS A 90 25.74 -0.64 22.41
N LYS A 91 25.06 -0.16 23.45
CA LYS A 91 25.48 1.04 24.20
C LYS A 91 26.87 0.90 24.77
N GLN A 92 27.19 -0.23 25.40
CA GLN A 92 28.52 -0.48 25.94
C GLN A 92 29.60 -0.42 24.84
N ALA A 93 29.31 -1.03 23.67
CA ALA A 93 30.26 -1.12 22.56
C ALA A 93 30.53 0.23 21.91
N VAL A 94 29.49 1.08 21.75
CA VAL A 94 29.59 2.33 21.00
C VAL A 94 29.91 3.56 21.86
N ALA A 95 29.84 3.45 23.19
CA ALA A 95 30.10 4.55 24.11
C ALA A 95 31.45 5.26 23.88
N PRO A 96 32.59 4.57 23.62
CA PRO A 96 33.85 5.23 23.31
C PRO A 96 33.83 6.10 22.06
N TYR A 97 32.90 5.86 21.15
CA TYR A 97 32.79 6.56 19.87
C TYR A 97 31.70 7.65 19.87
N GLY A 98 30.90 7.75 20.94
CA GLY A 98 29.82 8.71 21.08
C GLY A 98 28.71 8.53 20.02
N ALA A 99 28.48 7.30 19.53
CA ALA A 99 27.40 6.98 18.62
C ALA A 99 26.08 6.76 19.38
N LEU A 100 24.94 6.98 18.70
CA LEU A 100 23.61 6.72 19.20
C LEU A 100 23.20 5.27 18.91
N VAL A 101 22.32 4.75 19.74
CA VAL A 101 21.82 3.37 19.63
C VAL A 101 20.34 3.37 19.26
N THR A 102 19.99 2.65 18.21
CA THR A 102 18.59 2.45 17.85
C THR A 102 18.01 1.19 18.49
N LEU A 103 16.73 1.24 18.85
CA LEU A 103 15.91 0.03 18.84
C LEU A 103 15.66 -0.28 17.38
N ASP A 104 16.23 -1.36 16.88
CA ASP A 104 16.07 -1.83 15.52
C ASP A 104 14.87 -2.78 15.45
N VAL A 105 13.86 -2.46 14.64
CA VAL A 105 12.57 -3.16 14.57
C VAL A 105 12.27 -3.53 13.14
N GLY A 106 12.19 -4.83 12.88
CA GLY A 106 11.76 -5.39 11.60
C GLY A 106 10.26 -5.71 11.55
N PRO A 107 9.77 -6.19 10.39
CA PRO A 107 8.41 -6.70 10.23
C PRO A 107 8.13 -7.88 11.16
N LEU A 108 6.87 -8.05 11.58
CA LEU A 108 6.46 -9.18 12.44
C LEU A 108 6.59 -10.53 11.73
N GLY A 109 6.46 -10.54 10.40
CA GLY A 109 6.59 -11.74 9.58
C GLY A 109 5.25 -12.35 9.15
N GLU A 110 4.16 -11.67 9.45
CA GLU A 110 2.81 -12.01 8.98
C GLU A 110 2.16 -10.81 8.31
N LEU A 111 1.33 -11.06 7.28
CA LEU A 111 0.53 -9.99 6.67
C LEU A 111 -0.68 -9.67 7.56
N LEU A 112 -1.03 -8.39 7.59
CA LEU A 112 -2.24 -7.93 8.26
C LEU A 112 -3.49 -8.26 7.44
N GLU A 113 -4.64 -8.39 8.13
CA GLU A 113 -5.94 -8.48 7.47
C GLU A 113 -6.20 -7.29 6.53
N PRO A 114 -6.83 -7.47 5.37
CA PRO A 114 -7.43 -8.71 4.85
C PRO A 114 -6.46 -9.57 4.01
N SER A 115 -5.22 -9.17 3.83
CA SER A 115 -4.22 -9.88 3.01
C SER A 115 -3.58 -11.05 3.74
N GLY A 116 -3.62 -11.05 5.05
CA GLY A 116 -3.14 -12.10 5.96
C GLY A 116 -4.10 -12.36 7.09
N THR A 117 -3.56 -12.87 8.20
CA THR A 117 -4.34 -13.34 9.36
C THR A 117 -4.19 -12.46 10.59
N LEU A 118 -3.19 -11.56 10.63
CA LEU A 118 -2.92 -10.72 11.78
C LEU A 118 -3.85 -9.50 11.80
N ALA A 119 -4.62 -9.33 12.89
CA ALA A 119 -5.46 -8.15 13.05
C ALA A 119 -4.60 -6.88 13.25
N PHE A 120 -5.05 -5.76 12.72
CA PHE A 120 -4.30 -4.48 12.80
C PHE A 120 -4.00 -4.07 14.25
N GLU A 121 -4.97 -4.21 15.15
CA GLU A 121 -4.80 -3.84 16.56
C GLU A 121 -3.85 -4.79 17.30
N ASP A 122 -3.80 -6.07 16.91
CA ASP A 122 -2.84 -7.01 17.47
C ASP A 122 -1.41 -6.64 17.05
N ALA A 123 -1.21 -6.26 15.79
CA ALA A 123 0.07 -5.74 15.31
C ALA A 123 0.49 -4.46 16.07
N VAL A 124 -0.44 -3.50 16.27
CA VAL A 124 -0.17 -2.30 17.08
C VAL A 124 0.22 -2.67 18.51
N ALA A 125 -0.47 -3.63 19.12
CA ALA A 125 -0.17 -4.08 20.48
C ALA A 125 1.22 -4.74 20.58
N GLU A 126 1.59 -5.59 19.61
CA GLU A 126 2.91 -6.22 19.54
C GLU A 126 4.02 -5.20 19.38
N TYR A 127 3.91 -4.29 18.39
CA TYR A 127 4.87 -3.18 18.24
C TYR A 127 4.94 -2.29 19.48
N GLY A 128 3.80 -2.03 20.13
CA GLY A 128 3.74 -1.29 21.39
C GLY A 128 4.55 -1.97 22.49
N ARG A 129 4.52 -3.30 22.58
CA ARG A 129 5.33 -4.06 23.53
C ARG A 129 6.83 -3.95 23.22
N ILE A 130 7.21 -4.08 21.94
CA ILE A 130 8.60 -3.92 21.46
C ILE A 130 9.13 -2.52 21.81
N VAL A 131 8.36 -1.48 21.47
CA VAL A 131 8.71 -0.08 21.71
C VAL A 131 8.90 0.19 23.20
N ARG A 132 7.96 -0.25 24.05
CA ARG A 132 8.09 -0.07 25.51
C ARG A 132 9.33 -0.75 26.08
N ALA A 133 9.64 -1.98 25.62
CA ALA A 133 10.85 -2.68 26.01
C ALA A 133 12.12 -1.91 25.61
N GLY A 134 12.18 -1.42 24.37
CA GLY A 134 13.31 -0.64 23.87
C GLY A 134 13.51 0.69 24.57
N VAL A 135 12.42 1.42 24.85
CA VAL A 135 12.46 2.67 25.63
C VAL A 135 12.95 2.42 27.06
N ALA A 136 12.44 1.38 27.72
CA ALA A 136 12.86 0.99 29.07
C ALA A 136 14.34 0.56 29.12
N ALA A 137 14.84 -0.09 28.07
CA ALA A 137 16.25 -0.45 27.92
C ALA A 137 17.14 0.76 27.60
N GLY A 138 16.56 1.91 27.28
CA GLY A 138 17.24 3.18 27.06
C GLY A 138 17.73 3.38 25.62
N ALA A 139 17.04 2.90 24.61
CA ALA A 139 17.29 3.25 23.21
C ALA A 139 17.27 4.79 23.03
N ASP A 140 18.06 5.29 22.08
CA ASP A 140 18.11 6.72 21.76
C ASP A 140 17.15 7.07 20.61
N ILE A 141 16.86 6.11 19.72
CA ILE A 141 16.07 6.26 18.51
C ILE A 141 15.24 4.98 18.29
N LEU A 142 14.05 5.11 17.73
CA LEU A 142 13.27 4.00 17.19
C LEU A 142 13.52 3.90 15.67
N TYR A 143 13.99 2.76 15.19
CA TYR A 143 14.21 2.55 13.77
C TYR A 143 13.43 1.33 13.27
N PHE A 144 12.46 1.60 12.40
CA PHE A 144 11.66 0.61 11.71
C PHE A 144 12.25 0.39 10.33
N GLU A 145 12.81 -0.80 10.06
CA GLU A 145 13.51 -1.06 8.79
C GLU A 145 13.02 -2.32 8.08
N THR A 146 13.23 -2.33 6.77
CA THR A 146 12.98 -3.49 5.89
C THR A 146 11.49 -3.88 5.79
N PHE A 147 10.60 -2.93 6.02
CA PHE A 147 9.17 -3.15 5.83
C PHE A 147 8.84 -3.26 4.34
N THR A 148 7.90 -4.14 3.99
CA THR A 148 7.39 -4.33 2.63
C THR A 148 5.90 -4.05 2.52
N ASP A 149 5.22 -3.84 3.65
CA ASP A 149 3.81 -3.50 3.75
C ASP A 149 3.62 -2.14 4.44
N LEU A 150 2.91 -1.22 3.77
CA LEU A 150 2.64 0.12 4.32
C LEU A 150 1.65 0.06 5.50
N TYR A 151 0.74 -0.92 5.51
CA TYR A 151 -0.23 -1.06 6.60
C TYR A 151 0.45 -1.53 7.89
N GLU A 152 1.39 -2.46 7.77
CA GLU A 152 2.24 -2.89 8.88
C GLU A 152 3.14 -1.75 9.38
N MET A 153 3.77 -0.98 8.47
CA MET A 153 4.52 0.23 8.82
C MET A 153 3.66 1.23 9.58
N LYS A 154 2.39 1.43 9.18
CA LYS A 154 1.46 2.29 9.91
C LYS A 154 1.20 1.78 11.33
N ALA A 155 0.98 0.49 11.52
CA ALA A 155 0.78 -0.10 12.85
C ALA A 155 1.99 0.16 13.74
N ALA A 156 3.21 -0.04 13.22
CA ALA A 156 4.47 0.21 13.92
C ALA A 156 4.65 1.69 14.31
N LEU A 157 4.38 2.62 13.38
CA LEU A 157 4.49 4.06 13.63
C LEU A 157 3.46 4.57 14.64
N LEU A 158 2.21 4.07 14.59
CA LEU A 158 1.19 4.40 15.59
C LEU A 158 1.59 3.87 16.97
N ALA A 159 2.05 2.63 17.05
CA ALA A 159 2.56 2.05 18.29
C ALA A 159 3.72 2.86 18.87
N ALA A 160 4.64 3.34 18.01
CA ALA A 160 5.74 4.21 18.43
C ALA A 160 5.24 5.52 19.03
N LYS A 161 4.31 6.21 18.36
CA LYS A 161 3.74 7.48 18.84
C LYS A 161 2.91 7.34 20.12
N GLU A 162 2.21 6.22 20.28
CA GLU A 162 1.37 5.95 21.43
C GLU A 162 2.19 5.52 22.68
N ASN A 163 3.44 5.07 22.50
CA ASN A 163 4.27 4.52 23.59
C ASN A 163 5.62 5.23 23.81
N SER A 164 5.98 6.25 22.98
CA SER A 164 7.29 6.89 23.05
C SER A 164 7.29 8.32 22.52
N THR A 165 8.26 9.10 22.95
CA THR A 165 8.61 10.43 22.41
C THR A 165 9.97 10.42 21.72
N LEU A 166 10.62 9.27 21.59
CA LEU A 166 11.91 9.14 20.92
C LEU A 166 11.77 9.46 19.42
N PRO A 167 12.84 9.96 18.78
CA PRO A 167 12.87 10.14 17.35
C PRO A 167 12.61 8.83 16.60
N ILE A 168 11.86 8.92 15.50
CA ILE A 168 11.47 7.78 14.67
C ILE A 168 12.15 7.88 13.31
N MET A 169 12.91 6.87 12.94
CA MET A 169 13.41 6.62 11.59
C MET A 169 12.60 5.47 10.97
N ALA A 170 12.16 5.61 9.72
CA ALA A 170 11.38 4.57 9.03
C ALA A 170 11.95 4.31 7.63
N SER A 171 12.10 3.05 7.25
CA SER A 171 12.50 2.67 5.90
C SER A 171 11.76 1.45 5.40
N MET A 172 11.55 1.42 4.08
CA MET A 172 10.94 0.29 3.39
C MET A 172 11.90 -0.30 2.36
N SER A 173 11.68 -1.57 2.05
CA SER A 173 12.37 -2.29 1.00
C SER A 173 11.54 -2.32 -0.27
N PHE A 174 12.15 -1.91 -1.39
CA PHE A 174 11.51 -1.84 -2.70
C PHE A 174 12.16 -2.82 -3.67
N GLU A 175 11.37 -3.34 -4.59
CA GLU A 175 11.83 -4.13 -5.73
C GLU A 175 12.32 -3.23 -6.87
N ALA A 176 12.94 -3.81 -7.89
CA ALA A 176 13.51 -3.08 -9.02
C ALA A 176 12.48 -2.24 -9.82
N ASN A 177 11.19 -2.59 -9.74
CA ASN A 177 10.08 -1.84 -10.32
C ASN A 177 9.72 -0.55 -9.53
N GLY A 178 10.38 -0.30 -8.39
CA GLY A 178 10.14 0.85 -7.52
C GLY A 178 8.87 0.74 -6.67
N ARG A 179 8.39 -0.48 -6.41
CA ARG A 179 7.30 -0.82 -5.51
C ARG A 179 7.75 -1.83 -4.48
N THR A 180 7.07 -1.88 -3.34
CA THR A 180 7.26 -2.96 -2.38
C THR A 180 6.55 -4.23 -2.84
N PHE A 181 6.79 -5.34 -2.15
CA PHE A 181 6.10 -6.62 -2.40
C PHE A 181 4.55 -6.50 -2.39
N THR A 182 3.98 -5.68 -1.51
CA THR A 182 2.52 -5.43 -1.47
C THR A 182 2.06 -4.34 -2.44
N GLY A 183 2.97 -3.77 -3.25
CA GLY A 183 2.68 -2.78 -4.28
C GLY A 183 2.82 -1.32 -3.85
N CYS A 184 3.26 -1.04 -2.61
CA CYS A 184 3.43 0.32 -2.12
C CYS A 184 4.43 1.12 -2.97
N THR A 185 4.07 2.38 -3.28
CA THR A 185 4.96 3.30 -4.00
C THR A 185 5.88 4.04 -3.03
N VAL A 186 6.99 4.56 -3.56
CA VAL A 186 7.91 5.40 -2.80
C VAL A 186 7.21 6.66 -2.27
N GLU A 187 6.34 7.25 -3.08
CA GLU A 187 5.58 8.47 -2.75
C GLU A 187 4.51 8.19 -1.69
N SER A 188 3.80 7.06 -1.76
CA SER A 188 2.83 6.64 -0.74
C SER A 188 3.50 6.44 0.61
N PHE A 189 4.65 5.76 0.63
CA PHE A 189 5.45 5.60 1.84
C PHE A 189 5.88 6.95 2.42
N ALA A 190 6.48 7.83 1.58
CA ALA A 190 6.96 9.13 2.01
C ALA A 190 5.84 9.98 2.64
N ALA A 191 4.69 10.08 1.95
CA ALA A 191 3.54 10.87 2.41
C ALA A 191 2.95 10.31 3.71
N THR A 192 2.80 8.98 3.80
CA THR A 192 2.20 8.31 4.96
C THR A 192 3.13 8.34 6.18
N ALA A 193 4.40 7.96 6.03
CA ALA A 193 5.34 7.91 7.14
C ALA A 193 5.60 9.31 7.73
N ARG A 194 5.81 10.33 6.86
CA ARG A 194 5.95 11.74 7.29
C ARG A 194 4.68 12.20 8.02
N GLY A 195 3.51 11.93 7.49
CA GLY A 195 2.23 12.28 8.09
C GLY A 195 2.05 11.65 9.46
N LEU A 196 2.41 10.38 9.61
CA LEU A 196 2.38 9.63 10.87
C LEU A 196 3.47 10.06 11.86
N GLY A 197 4.36 10.99 11.50
CA GLY A 197 5.31 11.60 12.41
C GLY A 197 6.68 10.94 12.45
N ALA A 198 7.07 10.16 11.44
CA ALA A 198 8.46 9.79 11.25
C ALA A 198 9.32 11.06 11.11
N ASN A 199 10.47 11.07 11.75
CA ASN A 199 11.43 12.18 11.71
C ASN A 199 12.41 12.04 10.55
N ALA A 200 12.60 10.84 10.03
CA ALA A 200 13.37 10.53 8.83
C ALA A 200 12.76 9.36 8.07
N VAL A 201 12.84 9.40 6.74
CA VAL A 201 12.42 8.29 5.88
C VAL A 201 13.59 7.78 5.04
N GLY A 202 13.57 6.49 4.72
CA GLY A 202 14.67 5.88 3.98
C GLY A 202 14.27 4.68 3.14
N ILE A 203 15.26 4.20 2.38
CA ILE A 203 15.17 2.95 1.63
C ILE A 203 16.32 2.06 2.08
N ASN A 204 16.03 0.81 2.41
CA ASN A 204 17.06 -0.15 2.78
C ASN A 204 16.79 -1.53 2.20
N CYS A 205 17.84 -2.36 2.17
CA CYS A 205 17.81 -3.76 1.76
C CYS A 205 17.39 -3.98 0.28
N SER A 206 17.06 -5.22 -0.09
CA SER A 206 16.66 -5.78 -1.39
C SER A 206 17.71 -5.64 -2.50
N LEU A 207 18.18 -4.44 -2.80
CA LEU A 207 18.96 -4.10 -3.99
C LEU A 207 20.27 -3.41 -3.65
N GLY A 208 21.17 -3.34 -4.63
CA GLY A 208 22.42 -2.60 -4.55
C GLY A 208 22.25 -1.09 -4.75
N PRO A 209 23.36 -0.31 -4.56
CA PRO A 209 23.29 1.14 -4.65
C PRO A 209 22.82 1.66 -6.01
N LYS A 210 23.20 1.00 -7.11
CA LYS A 210 22.84 1.43 -8.46
C LYS A 210 21.32 1.35 -8.71
N GLU A 211 20.71 0.29 -8.26
CA GLU A 211 19.30 -0.01 -8.45
C GLU A 211 18.43 0.85 -7.53
N ILE A 212 18.89 1.13 -6.30
CA ILE A 212 18.16 1.98 -5.32
C ILE A 212 18.21 3.47 -5.69
N PHE A 213 19.23 3.93 -6.40
CA PHE A 213 19.43 5.37 -6.64
C PHE A 213 18.20 6.08 -7.26
N PRO A 214 17.53 5.56 -8.32
CA PRO A 214 16.33 6.20 -8.86
C PRO A 214 15.19 6.33 -7.84
N MET A 215 15.02 5.33 -6.97
CA MET A 215 13.99 5.34 -5.91
C MET A 215 14.36 6.31 -4.79
N ALA A 216 15.63 6.37 -4.39
CA ALA A 216 16.13 7.33 -3.42
C ALA A 216 15.94 8.78 -3.89
N LYS A 217 16.11 9.02 -5.19
CA LYS A 217 15.84 10.33 -5.82
C LYS A 217 14.33 10.67 -5.72
N ARG A 218 13.44 9.75 -6.09
CA ARG A 218 11.99 9.92 -5.93
C ARG A 218 11.60 10.18 -4.48
N LEU A 219 12.18 9.43 -3.52
CA LEU A 219 11.93 9.65 -2.10
C LEU A 219 12.35 11.05 -1.66
N ALA A 220 13.51 11.51 -2.11
CA ALA A 220 14.03 12.84 -1.80
C ALA A 220 13.15 13.96 -2.40
N GLU A 221 12.57 13.74 -3.58
CA GLU A 221 11.64 14.67 -4.24
C GLU A 221 10.22 14.65 -3.61
N ALA A 222 9.85 13.55 -2.94
CA ALA A 222 8.53 13.40 -2.32
C ALA A 222 8.40 14.04 -0.93
N VAL A 223 9.49 14.54 -0.35
CA VAL A 223 9.50 15.17 0.99
C VAL A 223 10.14 16.56 0.93
N PRO A 224 9.82 17.48 1.88
CA PRO A 224 10.45 18.81 1.96
C PRO A 224 11.98 18.76 1.92
N GLY A 225 12.60 19.83 1.41
CA GLY A 225 14.05 19.91 1.25
C GLY A 225 14.84 19.73 2.55
N ASP A 226 14.30 20.18 3.65
CA ASP A 226 14.87 20.06 5.00
C ASP A 226 14.53 18.73 5.70
N PHE A 227 13.57 17.95 5.15
CA PHE A 227 13.15 16.68 5.77
C PHE A 227 14.24 15.60 5.59
N PRO A 228 14.68 14.91 6.68
CA PRO A 228 15.75 13.94 6.64
C PRO A 228 15.45 12.70 5.80
N VAL A 229 16.33 12.41 4.83
CA VAL A 229 16.26 11.21 3.98
C VAL A 229 17.54 10.39 4.13
N PHE A 230 17.42 9.07 4.21
CA PHE A 230 18.57 8.17 4.35
C PHE A 230 18.46 6.93 3.48
N VAL A 231 19.60 6.25 3.27
CA VAL A 231 19.65 5.00 2.49
C VAL A 231 20.60 3.99 3.12
N LYS A 232 20.25 2.69 3.06
CA LYS A 232 21.08 1.55 3.46
C LYS A 232 20.98 0.43 2.41
N PRO A 233 21.62 0.56 1.23
CA PRO A 233 21.61 -0.48 0.19
C PRO A 233 22.34 -1.76 0.64
N ASN A 234 22.03 -2.89 -0.02
CA ASN A 234 22.79 -4.11 0.08
C ASN A 234 24.13 -4.00 -0.64
N ALA A 235 25.08 -4.89 -0.34
CA ALA A 235 26.30 -5.08 -1.13
C ALA A 235 26.03 -5.79 -2.47
N GLY A 236 24.93 -5.42 -3.16
CA GLY A 236 24.42 -6.07 -4.35
C GLY A 236 23.57 -7.30 -4.07
N LEU A 237 23.62 -8.28 -4.96
CA LEU A 237 22.89 -9.53 -4.79
C LEU A 237 23.79 -10.61 -4.19
N PRO A 238 23.21 -11.58 -3.45
CA PRO A 238 23.96 -12.72 -2.98
C PRO A 238 24.48 -13.55 -4.17
N ARG A 239 25.73 -13.99 -4.08
CA ARG A 239 26.32 -14.84 -5.10
C ARG A 239 25.71 -16.23 -5.08
N ALA A 240 25.51 -16.81 -6.26
CA ALA A 240 24.93 -18.14 -6.41
C ALA A 240 25.74 -19.28 -5.72
N ASP A 241 27.05 -19.05 -5.49
CA ASP A 241 27.92 -20.02 -4.81
C ASP A 241 27.90 -19.89 -3.27
N GLY A 242 27.10 -18.95 -2.74
CA GLY A 242 27.02 -18.68 -1.30
C GLY A 242 28.29 -18.01 -0.72
N SER A 243 29.23 -17.56 -1.57
CA SER A 243 30.49 -16.93 -1.13
C SER A 243 30.34 -15.47 -0.66
N GLY A 244 29.12 -14.98 -0.48
CA GLY A 244 28.82 -13.60 -0.07
C GLY A 244 28.05 -12.83 -1.13
N TYR A 245 28.35 -11.55 -1.25
CA TYR A 245 27.66 -10.60 -2.14
C TYR A 245 28.58 -10.19 -3.31
N ASP A 246 27.99 -9.71 -4.40
CA ASP A 246 28.70 -9.45 -5.65
C ASP A 246 29.41 -8.10 -5.72
N ILE A 247 29.09 -7.15 -4.81
CA ILE A 247 29.67 -5.80 -4.77
C ILE A 247 30.77 -5.72 -3.69
N THR A 248 31.98 -5.27 -4.09
CA THR A 248 33.09 -5.02 -3.19
C THR A 248 32.95 -3.65 -2.48
N PRO A 249 33.65 -3.38 -1.33
CA PRO A 249 33.61 -2.08 -0.66
C PRO A 249 33.97 -0.91 -1.58
N GLN A 250 34.97 -1.09 -2.48
CA GLN A 250 35.41 -0.06 -3.42
C GLN A 250 34.34 0.23 -4.47
N LEU A 251 33.73 -0.81 -5.04
CA LEU A 251 32.65 -0.66 -6.02
C LEU A 251 31.41 -0.03 -5.38
N TYR A 252 31.07 -0.45 -4.16
CA TYR A 252 29.98 0.13 -3.38
C TYR A 252 30.17 1.64 -3.17
N ALA A 253 31.33 2.05 -2.68
CA ALA A 253 31.67 3.47 -2.49
C ALA A 253 31.59 4.26 -3.81
N MET A 254 32.05 3.65 -4.92
CA MET A 254 31.96 4.27 -6.24
C MET A 254 30.49 4.45 -6.68
N GLN A 255 29.62 3.46 -6.48
CA GLN A 255 28.20 3.53 -6.80
C GLN A 255 27.42 4.45 -5.87
N MET A 256 27.91 4.71 -4.65
CA MET A 256 27.32 5.66 -3.71
C MET A 256 27.68 7.12 -4.00
N LYS A 257 28.66 7.42 -4.86
CA LYS A 257 29.01 8.81 -5.19
C LYS A 257 27.85 9.66 -5.74
N PRO A 258 26.98 9.18 -6.65
CA PRO A 258 25.84 9.97 -7.12
C PRO A 258 24.87 10.40 -6.01
N TYR A 259 24.80 9.66 -4.91
CA TYR A 259 23.91 9.98 -3.79
C TYR A 259 24.28 11.29 -3.07
N ARG A 260 25.48 11.83 -3.29
CA ARG A 260 25.87 13.16 -2.79
C ARG A 260 24.96 14.27 -3.30
N GLU A 261 24.44 14.12 -4.54
CA GLU A 261 23.51 15.08 -5.15
C GLU A 261 22.13 15.07 -4.48
N LEU A 262 21.82 14.02 -3.73
CA LEU A 262 20.56 13.90 -2.98
C LEU A 262 20.64 14.58 -1.61
N HIS A 263 21.81 15.08 -1.17
CA HIS A 263 22.00 15.74 0.12
C HIS A 263 21.36 14.95 1.28
N LEU A 264 21.66 13.66 1.34
CA LEU A 264 21.10 12.76 2.33
C LEU A 264 21.46 13.16 3.75
N PHE A 265 20.51 12.96 4.66
CA PHE A 265 20.75 13.06 6.10
C PHE A 265 21.74 11.99 6.57
N ALA A 266 21.54 10.74 6.12
CA ALA A 266 22.41 9.63 6.50
C ALA A 266 22.56 8.60 5.37
N ALA A 267 23.69 7.87 5.40
CA ALA A 267 23.95 6.75 4.50
C ALA A 267 24.61 5.60 5.28
N GLY A 268 24.29 4.37 4.90
CA GLY A 268 24.84 3.17 5.52
C GLY A 268 24.82 1.99 4.57
N GLY A 269 24.82 0.80 5.14
CA GLY A 269 24.67 -0.45 4.40
C GLY A 269 23.67 -1.40 5.06
N CYS A 270 23.22 -2.40 4.33
CA CYS A 270 22.37 -3.47 4.81
C CYS A 270 23.05 -4.84 4.55
N CYS A 271 22.32 -5.83 4.05
CA CYS A 271 22.85 -7.17 3.83
C CYS A 271 24.12 -7.17 2.96
N GLY A 272 25.08 -8.01 3.32
CA GLY A 272 26.40 -8.14 2.64
C GLY A 272 27.42 -7.07 3.00
N THR A 273 27.03 -5.97 3.66
CA THR A 273 27.99 -4.93 4.04
C THR A 273 28.68 -5.23 5.36
N THR A 274 29.94 -4.81 5.47
CA THR A 274 30.84 -4.98 6.63
C THR A 274 31.37 -3.62 7.07
N PRO A 275 32.07 -3.51 8.23
CA PRO A 275 32.72 -2.28 8.65
C PRO A 275 33.62 -1.62 7.59
N GLU A 276 34.24 -2.41 6.69
CA GLU A 276 35.04 -1.89 5.59
C GLU A 276 34.20 -1.06 4.59
N PHE A 277 32.96 -1.49 4.28
CA PHE A 277 32.03 -0.70 3.46
C PHE A 277 31.73 0.65 4.09
N ILE A 278 31.46 0.67 5.39
CA ILE A 278 31.16 1.90 6.11
C ILE A 278 32.36 2.83 6.15
N GLN A 279 33.56 2.28 6.35
CA GLN A 279 34.81 3.06 6.31
C GLN A 279 35.01 3.73 4.94
N MET A 280 34.70 3.01 3.85
CA MET A 280 34.79 3.57 2.49
C MET A 280 33.74 4.67 2.25
N LEU A 281 32.53 4.54 2.82
CA LEU A 281 31.48 5.57 2.74
C LEU A 281 31.90 6.87 3.44
N ASN A 282 32.73 6.81 4.49
CA ASN A 282 33.25 8.01 5.15
C ASN A 282 33.98 8.90 4.14
N GLY A 283 34.80 8.31 3.25
CA GLY A 283 35.45 9.05 2.16
C GLY A 283 34.49 9.63 1.12
N VAL A 284 33.29 9.07 0.98
CA VAL A 284 32.27 9.58 0.05
C VAL A 284 31.48 10.75 0.62
N PHE A 285 31.13 10.71 1.93
CA PHE A 285 30.17 11.63 2.53
C PHE A 285 30.75 12.62 3.54
N ALA A 286 32.06 12.57 3.84
CA ALA A 286 32.69 13.37 4.90
C ALA A 286 32.44 14.89 4.79
N ASP A 287 32.33 15.42 3.59
CA ASP A 287 32.11 16.84 3.26
C ASP A 287 30.71 17.10 2.68
N CYS A 288 29.83 16.10 2.67
CA CYS A 288 28.49 16.21 2.13
C CYS A 288 27.54 16.80 3.17
N LYS A 289 26.89 17.92 2.81
CA LYS A 289 25.91 18.58 3.69
C LYS A 289 24.51 18.03 3.45
N PRO A 290 23.78 17.68 4.50
CA PRO A 290 22.37 17.32 4.38
C PRO A 290 21.50 18.54 4.06
N GLY A 291 20.29 18.28 3.55
CA GLY A 291 19.32 19.32 3.20
C GLY A 291 19.41 19.72 1.73
N ARG A 292 18.30 19.59 1.06
CA ARG A 292 18.08 19.93 -0.35
C ARG A 292 17.52 21.35 -0.46
N PRO A 293 17.59 21.99 -1.64
CA PRO A 293 16.86 23.22 -1.89
C PRO A 293 15.37 23.05 -1.59
N GLU A 294 14.75 24.04 -0.99
CA GLU A 294 13.31 24.06 -0.81
C GLU A 294 12.60 24.03 -2.19
N HIS A 295 11.56 23.26 -2.28
CA HIS A 295 10.68 23.21 -3.43
C HIS A 295 9.21 23.23 -2.97
N PRO A 296 8.30 23.79 -3.77
CA PRO A 296 6.89 23.82 -3.42
C PRO A 296 6.35 22.40 -3.25
N MET A 297 5.86 22.08 -2.05
CA MET A 297 5.22 20.80 -1.80
C MET A 297 3.83 20.78 -2.41
N LEU A 298 3.53 19.70 -3.12
CA LEU A 298 2.17 19.38 -3.52
C LEU A 298 1.49 18.62 -2.38
N SER A 299 0.19 18.82 -2.23
CA SER A 299 -0.59 17.91 -1.41
C SER A 299 -0.66 16.55 -2.09
N VAL A 300 -0.28 15.51 -1.37
CA VAL A 300 -0.33 14.13 -1.83
C VAL A 300 -1.35 13.39 -0.98
N ILE A 301 -2.38 12.87 -1.61
CA ILE A 301 -3.37 11.97 -1.01
C ILE A 301 -3.14 10.60 -1.60
N CYS A 302 -3.01 9.58 -0.76
CA CYS A 302 -2.61 8.27 -1.28
C CYS A 302 -3.28 7.09 -0.56
N SER A 303 -3.46 6.03 -1.33
CA SER A 303 -3.51 4.65 -0.87
C SER A 303 -2.09 4.06 -0.87
N PRO A 304 -1.86 2.80 -0.52
CA PRO A 304 -0.52 2.21 -0.66
C PRO A 304 -0.01 2.24 -2.10
N VAL A 305 -0.88 1.98 -3.06
CA VAL A 305 -0.51 1.67 -4.45
C VAL A 305 -0.73 2.83 -5.42
N ASP A 306 -1.46 3.85 -5.00
CA ASP A 306 -1.83 5.01 -5.84
C ASP A 306 -1.66 6.32 -5.10
N CYS A 307 -1.06 7.31 -5.77
CA CYS A 307 -0.83 8.66 -5.26
C CYS A 307 -1.50 9.69 -6.16
N VAL A 308 -2.33 10.51 -5.56
CA VAL A 308 -2.96 11.66 -6.19
C VAL A 308 -2.23 12.93 -5.75
N ASN A 309 -1.45 13.50 -6.66
CA ASN A 309 -0.90 14.83 -6.50
C ASN A 309 -1.99 15.86 -6.81
N VAL A 310 -2.36 16.67 -5.81
CA VAL A 310 -3.36 17.73 -6.01
C VAL A 310 -2.70 18.93 -6.70
N ASP A 311 -2.48 18.75 -8.00
CA ASP A 311 -1.94 19.78 -8.89
C ASP A 311 -2.86 19.95 -10.11
N GLY A 312 -3.99 20.58 -9.89
CA GLY A 312 -5.03 20.77 -10.89
C GLY A 312 -6.37 20.24 -10.42
N ILE A 313 -7.30 20.01 -11.36
CA ILE A 313 -8.62 19.53 -11.00
C ILE A 313 -8.57 18.04 -10.69
N THR A 314 -8.89 17.71 -9.44
CA THR A 314 -9.01 16.34 -8.93
C THR A 314 -10.48 16.02 -8.72
N VAL A 315 -10.96 14.93 -9.31
CA VAL A 315 -12.35 14.48 -9.18
C VAL A 315 -12.50 13.61 -7.95
N VAL A 316 -13.35 14.04 -7.01
CA VAL A 316 -13.74 13.30 -5.82
C VAL A 316 -15.14 12.73 -6.03
N GLY A 317 -15.27 11.42 -6.02
CA GLY A 317 -16.52 10.71 -6.30
C GLY A 317 -17.50 10.79 -5.13
N GLU A 318 -18.74 11.30 -5.37
CA GLU A 318 -19.75 11.62 -4.35
C GLU A 318 -20.81 10.52 -4.09
N ARG A 319 -20.64 9.32 -4.67
CA ARG A 319 -21.75 8.33 -4.67
C ARG A 319 -21.87 7.54 -3.37
N ILE A 320 -20.81 7.40 -2.59
CA ILE A 320 -20.81 6.75 -1.27
C ILE A 320 -21.21 7.79 -0.23
N ASN A 321 -22.45 8.27 -0.31
CA ASN A 321 -23.00 9.30 0.56
C ASN A 321 -24.53 9.12 0.64
N PRO A 322 -25.12 8.98 1.86
CA PRO A 322 -26.53 8.62 2.05
C PRO A 322 -27.58 9.69 1.68
N PRO A 323 -27.34 11.01 1.80
CA PRO A 323 -28.38 12.01 1.53
C PRO A 323 -29.06 11.84 0.17
N GLY A 324 -30.38 11.75 0.17
CA GLY A 324 -31.20 11.61 -1.05
C GLY A 324 -31.18 10.23 -1.72
N LYS A 325 -30.40 9.26 -1.22
CA LYS A 325 -30.20 7.94 -1.84
C LYS A 325 -30.80 6.82 -0.96
N LYS A 326 -32.09 6.56 -1.08
CA LYS A 326 -32.82 5.58 -0.25
C LYS A 326 -32.23 4.18 -0.27
N ARG A 327 -31.79 3.69 -1.45
CA ARG A 327 -31.16 2.36 -1.59
C ARG A 327 -29.83 2.30 -0.84
N PHE A 328 -29.01 3.36 -0.89
CA PHE A 328 -27.75 3.42 -0.18
C PHE A 328 -27.94 3.47 1.33
N GLN A 329 -28.93 4.27 1.82
CA GLN A 329 -29.29 4.30 3.25
C GLN A 329 -29.74 2.92 3.74
N GLN A 330 -30.49 2.18 2.92
CA GLN A 330 -30.91 0.81 3.26
C GLN A 330 -29.71 -0.14 3.29
N ALA A 331 -28.81 -0.07 2.32
CA ALA A 331 -27.58 -0.86 2.29
C ALA A 331 -26.72 -0.63 3.54
N LEU A 332 -26.60 0.62 4.01
CA LEU A 332 -25.89 0.93 5.27
C LEU A 332 -26.57 0.30 6.48
N ARG A 333 -27.89 0.31 6.58
CA ARG A 333 -28.65 -0.31 7.69
C ARG A 333 -28.51 -1.82 7.70
N ASP A 334 -28.66 -2.43 6.54
CA ASP A 334 -28.63 -3.89 6.36
C ASP A 334 -27.19 -4.46 6.38
N GLY A 335 -26.18 -3.61 6.24
CA GLY A 335 -24.80 -4.03 6.08
C GLY A 335 -24.49 -4.65 4.71
N ASP A 336 -25.28 -4.26 3.68
CA ASP A 336 -25.10 -4.70 2.29
C ASP A 336 -23.81 -4.10 1.71
N MET A 337 -22.69 -4.72 2.07
CA MET A 337 -21.37 -4.26 1.68
C MET A 337 -21.16 -4.36 0.17
N ASN A 338 -21.77 -5.35 -0.49
CA ASN A 338 -21.64 -5.53 -1.93
C ASN A 338 -22.13 -4.31 -2.69
N TYR A 339 -23.32 -3.79 -2.37
CA TYR A 339 -23.85 -2.59 -3.00
C TYR A 339 -22.95 -1.35 -2.78
N ILE A 340 -22.32 -1.23 -1.59
CA ILE A 340 -21.41 -0.14 -1.29
C ILE A 340 -20.14 -0.26 -2.16
N LEU A 341 -19.58 -1.46 -2.29
CA LEU A 341 -18.41 -1.73 -3.11
C LEU A 341 -18.69 -1.52 -4.61
N GLU A 342 -19.86 -1.91 -5.11
CA GLU A 342 -20.29 -1.62 -6.49
C GLU A 342 -20.27 -0.10 -6.77
N GLN A 343 -20.74 0.74 -5.80
CA GLN A 343 -20.70 2.18 -5.97
C GLN A 343 -19.26 2.69 -6.07
N ALA A 344 -18.32 2.12 -5.31
CA ALA A 344 -16.91 2.49 -5.36
C ALA A 344 -16.27 2.13 -6.70
N VAL A 345 -16.44 0.89 -7.14
CA VAL A 345 -15.90 0.38 -8.40
C VAL A 345 -16.45 1.17 -9.59
N SER A 346 -17.76 1.42 -9.62
CA SER A 346 -18.39 2.22 -10.68
C SER A 346 -17.83 3.63 -10.79
N GLN A 347 -17.53 4.28 -9.64
CA GLN A 347 -16.92 5.62 -9.65
C GLN A 347 -15.45 5.59 -10.10
N ALA A 348 -14.70 4.57 -9.70
CA ALA A 348 -13.33 4.38 -10.16
C ALA A 348 -13.28 4.17 -11.68
N GLU A 349 -14.15 3.33 -12.23
CA GLU A 349 -14.28 3.11 -13.69
C GLU A 349 -14.71 4.39 -14.42
N ALA A 350 -15.55 5.23 -13.81
CA ALA A 350 -16.00 6.50 -14.37
C ALA A 350 -14.92 7.60 -14.35
N GLY A 351 -13.80 7.39 -13.63
CA GLY A 351 -12.66 8.30 -13.61
C GLY A 351 -12.56 9.18 -12.36
N ALA A 352 -13.20 8.80 -11.24
CA ALA A 352 -12.86 9.37 -9.94
C ALA A 352 -11.39 9.13 -9.61
N GLN A 353 -10.77 10.08 -8.91
CA GLN A 353 -9.38 9.98 -8.44
C GLN A 353 -9.32 9.76 -6.92
N ILE A 354 -10.34 10.21 -6.20
CA ILE A 354 -10.53 10.04 -4.76
C ILE A 354 -11.99 9.66 -4.56
N LEU A 355 -12.32 8.86 -3.54
CA LEU A 355 -13.70 8.55 -3.17
C LEU A 355 -14.07 9.23 -1.86
N ASP A 356 -15.15 10.02 -1.87
CA ASP A 356 -15.79 10.55 -0.66
C ASP A 356 -16.63 9.46 -0.02
N VAL A 357 -16.40 9.22 1.28
CA VAL A 357 -17.01 8.11 2.04
C VAL A 357 -17.75 8.67 3.25
N ASN A 358 -19.08 8.72 3.15
CA ASN A 358 -19.99 9.09 4.22
C ASN A 358 -20.95 7.93 4.52
N VAL A 359 -21.02 7.52 5.78
CA VAL A 359 -21.87 6.41 6.24
C VAL A 359 -22.92 6.85 7.26
N GLY A 360 -23.06 8.17 7.49
CA GLY A 360 -23.97 8.77 8.44
C GLY A 360 -25.44 8.67 8.00
N ALA A 361 -26.16 7.67 8.49
CA ALA A 361 -27.59 7.50 8.21
C ALA A 361 -28.37 7.18 9.49
N PRO A 362 -29.62 7.63 9.61
CA PRO A 362 -30.44 7.32 10.78
C PRO A 362 -30.54 5.81 11.03
N GLY A 363 -30.25 5.39 12.27
CA GLY A 363 -30.28 3.99 12.70
C GLY A 363 -29.03 3.18 12.35
N VAL A 364 -27.95 3.83 11.91
CA VAL A 364 -26.63 3.21 11.68
C VAL A 364 -25.69 3.59 12.81
N ASP A 365 -24.93 2.62 13.34
CA ASP A 365 -23.77 2.88 14.17
C ASP A 365 -22.64 3.39 13.26
N GLU A 366 -22.52 4.71 13.17
CA GLU A 366 -21.64 5.37 12.21
C GLU A 366 -20.15 5.04 12.45
N PRO A 367 -19.60 5.08 13.69
CA PRO A 367 -18.21 4.69 13.94
C PRO A 367 -17.88 3.27 13.49
N ALA A 368 -18.69 2.29 13.88
CA ALA A 368 -18.48 0.90 13.51
C ALA A 368 -18.64 0.70 11.99
N ARG A 369 -19.61 1.39 11.37
CA ARG A 369 -19.84 1.30 9.93
C ARG A 369 -18.72 1.95 9.13
N MET A 370 -18.16 3.08 9.56
CA MET A 370 -17.03 3.74 8.92
C MET A 370 -15.82 2.81 8.88
N GLU A 371 -15.48 2.17 10.00
CA GLU A 371 -14.40 1.20 10.06
C GLU A 371 -14.60 0.05 9.06
N GLN A 372 -15.80 -0.55 9.05
CA GLN A 372 -16.13 -1.67 8.16
C GLN A 372 -16.05 -1.28 6.68
N VAL A 373 -16.62 -0.13 6.31
CA VAL A 373 -16.64 0.35 4.94
C VAL A 373 -15.24 0.71 4.46
N VAL A 374 -14.44 1.40 5.28
CA VAL A 374 -13.05 1.74 4.94
C VAL A 374 -12.21 0.48 4.72
N LYS A 375 -12.31 -0.52 5.60
CA LYS A 375 -11.63 -1.82 5.41
C LYS A 375 -12.04 -2.50 4.11
N ALA A 376 -13.35 -2.54 3.82
CA ALA A 376 -13.87 -3.19 2.62
C ALA A 376 -13.47 -2.45 1.33
N LEU A 377 -13.55 -1.11 1.30
CA LEU A 377 -13.19 -0.32 0.12
C LEU A 377 -11.71 -0.51 -0.28
N GLN A 378 -10.80 -0.48 0.69
CA GLN A 378 -9.36 -0.64 0.45
C GLN A 378 -8.98 -2.01 -0.14
N SER A 379 -9.82 -3.02 0.03
CA SER A 379 -9.59 -4.34 -0.54
C SER A 379 -9.99 -4.45 -2.01
N VAL A 380 -10.86 -3.55 -2.51
CA VAL A 380 -11.45 -3.62 -3.85
C VAL A 380 -10.97 -2.50 -4.76
N VAL A 381 -10.81 -1.27 -4.24
CA VAL A 381 -10.33 -0.12 -5.03
C VAL A 381 -8.96 0.35 -4.59
N SER A 382 -8.15 0.81 -5.55
CA SER A 382 -6.83 1.41 -5.28
C SER A 382 -6.90 2.91 -4.97
N LEU A 383 -8.04 3.56 -5.20
CA LEU A 383 -8.19 5.00 -5.04
C LEU A 383 -8.06 5.42 -3.57
N PRO A 384 -7.42 6.57 -3.30
CA PRO A 384 -7.44 7.19 -1.97
C PRO A 384 -8.86 7.56 -1.53
N LEU A 385 -9.04 7.66 -0.19
CA LEU A 385 -10.34 7.99 0.41
C LEU A 385 -10.34 9.38 1.06
N GLN A 386 -11.48 10.04 0.96
CA GLN A 386 -11.91 11.16 1.77
C GLN A 386 -12.94 10.63 2.79
N LEU A 387 -12.65 10.73 4.08
CA LEU A 387 -13.53 10.28 5.15
C LEU A 387 -14.44 11.45 5.56
N ASP A 388 -15.73 11.31 5.31
CA ASP A 388 -16.73 12.37 5.54
C ASP A 388 -17.64 12.00 6.71
N SER A 389 -17.50 12.74 7.79
CA SER A 389 -18.35 12.65 8.97
C SER A 389 -18.29 13.90 9.84
N SER A 390 -19.42 14.22 10.49
CA SER A 390 -19.48 15.22 11.56
C SER A 390 -19.10 14.64 12.94
N HIS A 391 -18.98 13.32 13.06
CA HIS A 391 -18.67 12.64 14.31
C HIS A 391 -17.17 12.31 14.39
N ALA A 392 -16.46 12.91 15.34
CA ALA A 392 -15.03 12.70 15.53
C ALA A 392 -14.67 11.22 15.77
N GLU A 393 -15.51 10.45 16.45
CA GLU A 393 -15.29 9.02 16.69
C GLU A 393 -15.38 8.21 15.39
N ALA A 394 -16.33 8.53 14.51
CA ALA A 394 -16.41 7.87 13.19
C ALA A 394 -15.18 8.17 12.33
N LEU A 395 -14.72 9.43 12.34
CA LEU A 395 -13.47 9.81 11.68
C LEU A 395 -12.27 9.05 12.26
N GLU A 396 -12.14 8.97 13.60
CA GLU A 396 -11.03 8.27 14.23
C GLU A 396 -11.01 6.77 13.88
N ARG A 397 -12.17 6.10 13.93
CA ARG A 397 -12.29 4.68 13.53
C ARG A 397 -11.88 4.46 12.08
N GLY A 398 -12.34 5.31 11.16
CA GLY A 398 -11.93 5.24 9.75
C GLY A 398 -10.45 5.52 9.55
N LEU A 399 -9.92 6.59 10.17
CA LEU A 399 -8.50 6.95 10.12
C LEU A 399 -7.59 5.86 10.68
N ARG A 400 -8.01 5.18 11.74
CA ARG A 400 -7.26 4.10 12.38
C ARG A 400 -6.93 2.97 11.42
N VAL A 401 -7.90 2.57 10.61
CA VAL A 401 -7.79 1.42 9.69
C VAL A 401 -7.46 1.80 8.25
N TYR A 402 -7.40 3.08 7.92
CA TYR A 402 -7.06 3.51 6.57
C TYR A 402 -5.57 3.36 6.30
N ASN A 403 -5.20 2.68 5.22
CA ASN A 403 -3.82 2.46 4.80
C ASN A 403 -3.40 3.50 3.76
N GLY A 404 -2.63 4.50 4.17
CA GLY A 404 -2.21 5.61 3.34
C GLY A 404 -2.44 6.97 4.01
N LYS A 405 -2.51 8.04 3.21
CA LYS A 405 -2.79 9.40 3.64
C LYS A 405 -4.15 9.85 3.10
N PRO A 406 -5.22 9.90 3.94
CA PRO A 406 -6.57 10.27 3.55
C PRO A 406 -6.81 11.78 3.64
N ILE A 407 -8.01 12.20 3.21
CA ILE A 407 -8.58 13.51 3.54
C ILE A 407 -9.64 13.31 4.64
N VAL A 408 -9.68 14.19 5.61
CA VAL A 408 -10.78 14.31 6.58
C VAL A 408 -11.73 15.40 6.13
N ASN A 409 -13.00 15.07 5.95
CA ASN A 409 -14.11 15.95 5.64
C ASN A 409 -15.13 15.86 6.80
N SER A 410 -15.21 16.81 7.79
CA SER A 410 -14.55 18.08 7.75
C SER A 410 -14.40 18.70 9.16
N VAL A 411 -13.71 19.81 9.20
CA VAL A 411 -13.83 20.77 10.33
C VAL A 411 -14.59 22.01 9.84
N ASN A 412 -15.01 22.85 10.77
CA ASN A 412 -15.61 24.16 10.49
C ASN A 412 -14.99 25.26 11.38
N GLY A 413 -15.50 26.46 11.33
CA GLY A 413 -14.99 27.58 12.13
C GLY A 413 -15.34 27.54 13.63
N GLU A 414 -16.05 26.55 14.11
CA GLU A 414 -16.41 26.39 15.52
C GLU A 414 -15.21 25.85 16.34
N PRO A 415 -14.82 26.52 17.44
CA PRO A 415 -13.66 26.09 18.23
C PRO A 415 -13.74 24.64 18.70
N GLU A 416 -14.90 24.17 19.15
CA GLU A 416 -15.08 22.80 19.65
C GLU A 416 -14.81 21.73 18.57
N VAL A 417 -15.16 22.01 17.31
CA VAL A 417 -14.93 21.10 16.20
C VAL A 417 -13.43 21.06 15.86
N LEU A 418 -12.80 22.24 15.82
CA LEU A 418 -11.35 22.35 15.56
C LEU A 418 -10.54 21.60 16.63
N GLU A 419 -10.88 21.79 17.92
CA GLU A 419 -10.18 21.15 19.04
C GLU A 419 -10.33 19.62 19.05
N LYS A 420 -11.45 19.08 18.55
CA LYS A 420 -11.71 17.63 18.51
C LYS A 420 -11.08 16.94 17.28
N VAL A 421 -11.16 17.57 16.10
CA VAL A 421 -10.84 16.89 14.83
C VAL A 421 -9.40 17.16 14.37
N LEU A 422 -8.85 18.37 14.55
CA LEU A 422 -7.48 18.67 14.10
C LEU A 422 -6.41 17.77 14.75
N PRO A 423 -6.49 17.43 16.06
CA PRO A 423 -5.58 16.46 16.67
C PRO A 423 -5.63 15.08 16.02
N LEU A 424 -6.82 14.62 15.56
CA LEU A 424 -6.96 13.37 14.83
C LEU A 424 -6.26 13.46 13.46
N CYS A 425 -6.48 14.56 12.72
CA CYS A 425 -5.76 14.77 11.45
C CYS A 425 -4.25 14.72 11.65
N LYS A 426 -3.74 15.36 12.71
CA LYS A 426 -2.30 15.33 13.04
C LYS A 426 -1.83 13.96 13.48
N LYS A 427 -2.62 13.24 14.29
CA LYS A 427 -2.27 11.88 14.76
C LYS A 427 -2.11 10.91 13.61
N TYR A 428 -3.00 10.97 12.63
CA TYR A 428 -3.04 10.01 11.51
C TYR A 428 -2.43 10.54 10.21
N GLY A 429 -1.92 11.79 10.23
CA GLY A 429 -1.25 12.39 9.07
C GLY A 429 -2.18 12.76 7.92
N ALA A 430 -3.47 12.95 8.19
CA ALA A 430 -4.48 13.26 7.18
C ALA A 430 -4.45 14.73 6.75
N ALA A 431 -4.82 14.99 5.49
CA ALA A 431 -5.23 16.31 5.05
C ALA A 431 -6.63 16.64 5.58
N VAL A 432 -7.00 17.92 5.65
CA VAL A 432 -8.24 18.36 6.25
C VAL A 432 -9.01 19.34 5.38
N VAL A 433 -10.32 19.12 5.26
CA VAL A 433 -11.28 20.07 4.68
C VAL A 433 -11.84 20.97 5.77
N GLY A 434 -11.75 22.27 5.57
CA GLY A 434 -12.36 23.28 6.41
C GLY A 434 -13.56 23.92 5.73
N LEU A 435 -14.76 23.74 6.27
CA LEU A 435 -15.97 24.37 5.79
C LEU A 435 -16.00 25.85 6.23
N ALA A 436 -16.22 26.77 5.31
CA ALA A 436 -16.31 28.21 5.59
C ALA A 436 -17.64 28.57 6.25
N ILE A 437 -17.97 27.90 7.36
CA ILE A 437 -19.14 28.08 8.20
C ILE A 437 -18.72 28.13 9.68
N ASP A 438 -19.45 28.85 10.50
CA ASP A 438 -19.28 28.89 11.94
C ASP A 438 -20.66 28.93 12.66
N GLU A 439 -20.67 29.20 13.96
CA GLU A 439 -21.87 29.26 14.80
C GLU A 439 -22.97 30.21 14.29
N ARG A 440 -22.63 31.14 13.38
CA ARG A 440 -23.55 32.05 12.73
C ARG A 440 -24.19 31.48 11.46
N GLY A 441 -23.81 30.27 11.09
CA GLY A 441 -24.24 29.65 9.83
C GLY A 441 -23.40 30.07 8.64
N ILE A 442 -23.87 29.75 7.43
CA ILE A 442 -23.18 30.08 6.16
C ILE A 442 -23.38 31.58 5.90
N GLN A 443 -22.25 32.30 5.77
CA GLN A 443 -22.29 33.74 5.54
C GLN A 443 -22.61 34.07 4.08
N PRO A 444 -23.45 35.07 3.80
CA PRO A 444 -23.81 35.43 2.43
C PRO A 444 -22.66 36.08 1.65
N LYS A 445 -21.79 36.84 2.32
CA LYS A 445 -20.67 37.56 1.67
C LYS A 445 -19.41 36.71 1.57
N ALA A 446 -18.69 36.89 0.48
CA ALA A 446 -17.42 36.21 0.22
C ALA A 446 -16.36 36.54 1.29
N GLU A 447 -16.25 37.81 1.69
CA GLU A 447 -15.26 38.27 2.69
C GLU A 447 -15.45 37.61 4.04
N ASP A 448 -16.67 37.37 4.47
CA ASP A 448 -17.00 36.73 5.74
C ASP A 448 -16.62 35.23 5.71
N ARG A 449 -16.87 34.54 4.58
CA ARG A 449 -16.44 33.14 4.38
C ARG A 449 -14.91 33.04 4.38
N VAL A 450 -14.23 33.99 3.74
CA VAL A 450 -12.74 34.06 3.73
C VAL A 450 -12.21 34.31 5.14
N ALA A 451 -12.88 35.12 5.96
CA ALA A 451 -12.48 35.36 7.35
C ALA A 451 -12.56 34.07 8.19
N ILE A 452 -13.60 33.24 7.98
CA ILE A 452 -13.73 31.92 8.62
C ILE A 452 -12.63 31.00 8.11
N ALA A 453 -12.40 30.94 6.81
CA ALA A 453 -11.33 30.14 6.19
C ALA A 453 -9.92 30.48 6.76
N ARG A 454 -9.65 31.77 6.99
CA ARG A 454 -8.40 32.22 7.62
C ARG A 454 -8.25 31.73 9.05
N ARG A 455 -9.35 31.71 9.83
CA ARG A 455 -9.38 31.17 11.21
C ARG A 455 -9.07 29.67 11.20
N ILE A 456 -9.72 28.89 10.31
CA ILE A 456 -9.50 27.46 10.17
C ILE A 456 -8.05 27.18 9.75
N LYS A 457 -7.54 27.89 8.73
CA LYS A 457 -6.13 27.76 8.30
C LYS A 457 -5.16 27.97 9.47
N LYS A 458 -5.38 29.04 10.26
CA LYS A 458 -4.53 29.34 11.42
C LYS A 458 -4.54 28.18 12.42
N ALA A 459 -5.72 27.72 12.81
CA ALA A 459 -5.86 26.60 13.77
C ALA A 459 -5.21 25.31 13.25
N ALA A 460 -5.37 24.99 11.97
CA ALA A 460 -4.76 23.82 11.36
C ALA A 460 -3.21 23.87 11.36
N LEU A 461 -2.64 25.04 11.04
CA LEU A 461 -1.17 25.27 11.11
C LEU A 461 -0.66 25.15 12.55
N GLU A 462 -1.39 25.72 13.53
CA GLU A 462 -1.05 25.62 14.96
C GLU A 462 -1.13 24.18 15.48
N ALA A 463 -2.05 23.36 14.95
CA ALA A 463 -2.13 21.93 15.21
C ALA A 463 -1.01 21.12 14.53
N GLY A 464 -0.19 21.75 13.66
CA GLY A 464 0.94 21.15 12.94
C GLY A 464 0.54 20.40 11.66
N ILE A 465 -0.60 20.75 11.06
CA ILE A 465 -0.98 20.29 9.71
C ILE A 465 -0.30 21.20 8.70
N PRO A 466 0.47 20.66 7.72
CA PRO A 466 1.17 21.49 6.75
C PRO A 466 0.20 22.22 5.80
N GLN A 467 0.60 23.38 5.31
CA GLN A 467 -0.27 24.26 4.52
C GLN A 467 -0.80 23.58 3.24
N GLU A 468 -0.01 22.76 2.61
CA GLU A 468 -0.41 22.00 1.41
C GLU A 468 -1.57 21.05 1.67
N ASP A 469 -1.78 20.61 2.90
CA ASP A 469 -2.82 19.64 3.32
C ASP A 469 -4.08 20.30 3.89
N ILE A 470 -4.21 21.62 3.76
CA ILE A 470 -5.38 22.39 4.18
C ILE A 470 -6.23 22.73 2.95
N TYR A 471 -7.44 22.19 2.91
CA TYR A 471 -8.44 22.44 1.88
C TYR A 471 -9.56 23.29 2.44
N ILE A 472 -10.05 24.27 1.69
CA ILE A 472 -11.18 25.09 2.09
C ILE A 472 -12.36 24.85 1.16
N ASP A 473 -13.51 24.48 1.75
CA ASP A 473 -14.80 24.46 1.08
C ASP A 473 -15.56 25.77 1.39
N CYS A 474 -15.72 26.60 0.35
CA CYS A 474 -16.45 27.87 0.46
C CYS A 474 -17.98 27.68 0.49
N LEU A 475 -18.47 26.46 0.46
CA LEU A 475 -19.88 26.03 0.52
C LEU A 475 -20.73 26.43 -0.67
N THR A 476 -21.15 25.43 -1.41
CA THR A 476 -22.07 25.60 -2.54
C THR A 476 -23.51 25.62 -2.03
N LEU A 477 -24.15 26.76 -2.10
CA LEU A 477 -25.57 26.95 -1.82
C LEU A 477 -26.42 26.63 -3.06
N THR A 478 -27.66 26.20 -2.86
CA THR A 478 -28.55 25.85 -3.98
C THR A 478 -29.05 27.11 -4.68
N ALA A 479 -28.89 27.19 -5.99
CA ALA A 479 -29.35 28.32 -6.78
C ALA A 479 -30.90 28.49 -6.74
N SER A 480 -31.64 27.43 -6.44
CA SER A 480 -33.11 27.52 -6.30
C SER A 480 -33.56 28.31 -5.08
N ALA A 481 -32.74 28.36 -4.01
CA ALA A 481 -33.09 29.03 -2.74
C ALA A 481 -32.28 30.33 -2.53
N GLN A 482 -31.04 30.40 -3.01
CA GLN A 482 -30.08 31.46 -2.71
C GLN A 482 -29.30 31.87 -3.96
N GLN A 483 -30.02 32.26 -5.02
CA GLN A 483 -29.44 32.59 -6.32
C GLN A 483 -28.43 33.73 -6.24
N GLU A 484 -28.66 34.71 -5.37
CA GLU A 484 -27.81 35.89 -5.18
C GLU A 484 -26.44 35.54 -4.59
N ASP A 485 -26.33 34.44 -3.85
CA ASP A 485 -25.12 34.04 -3.14
C ASP A 485 -24.18 33.14 -3.98
N VAL A 486 -24.60 32.71 -5.16
CA VAL A 486 -23.80 31.81 -6.02
C VAL A 486 -22.46 32.41 -6.37
N LEU A 487 -22.43 33.69 -6.76
CA LEU A 487 -21.18 34.36 -7.11
C LEU A 487 -20.29 34.62 -5.90
N ALA A 488 -20.85 34.78 -4.70
CA ALA A 488 -20.07 34.90 -3.47
C ALA A 488 -19.24 33.65 -3.19
N THR A 489 -19.76 32.43 -3.48
CA THR A 489 -19.01 31.19 -3.40
C THR A 489 -17.79 31.21 -4.34
N VAL A 490 -17.98 31.61 -5.60
CA VAL A 490 -16.90 31.68 -6.60
C VAL A 490 -15.83 32.71 -6.23
N GLN A 491 -16.26 33.87 -5.69
CA GLN A 491 -15.36 34.93 -5.22
C GLN A 491 -14.56 34.49 -3.98
N ALA A 492 -15.22 33.87 -3.00
CA ALA A 492 -14.56 33.36 -1.79
C ALA A 492 -13.53 32.30 -2.14
N LEU A 493 -13.85 31.37 -3.06
CA LEU A 493 -12.95 30.36 -3.56
C LEU A 493 -11.71 30.98 -4.20
N HIS A 494 -11.89 31.99 -5.08
CA HIS A 494 -10.79 32.69 -5.73
C HIS A 494 -9.87 33.35 -4.69
N THR A 495 -10.43 34.03 -3.70
CA THR A 495 -9.67 34.68 -2.63
C THR A 495 -8.94 33.67 -1.74
N CYS A 496 -9.57 32.56 -1.37
CA CYS A 496 -8.91 31.48 -0.64
C CYS A 496 -7.71 30.91 -1.40
N LYS A 497 -7.86 30.73 -2.71
CA LYS A 497 -6.79 30.24 -3.57
C LYS A 497 -5.63 31.23 -3.70
N THR A 498 -5.93 32.49 -3.99
CA THR A 498 -4.91 33.50 -4.38
C THR A 498 -4.29 34.23 -3.18
N GLU A 499 -5.07 34.53 -2.14
CA GLU A 499 -4.60 35.32 -0.99
C GLU A 499 -4.24 34.45 0.21
N LEU A 500 -5.02 33.40 0.50
CA LEU A 500 -4.69 32.47 1.60
C LEU A 500 -3.70 31.40 1.20
N GLY A 501 -3.55 31.12 -0.11
CA GLY A 501 -2.62 30.11 -0.64
C GLY A 501 -2.97 28.68 -0.18
N VAL A 502 -4.23 28.40 0.11
CA VAL A 502 -4.73 27.06 0.48
C VAL A 502 -5.24 26.32 -0.74
N ARG A 503 -5.43 25.02 -0.62
CA ARG A 503 -6.17 24.24 -1.59
C ARG A 503 -7.66 24.48 -1.42
N THR A 504 -8.44 24.27 -2.50
CA THR A 504 -9.88 24.51 -2.50
C THR A 504 -10.62 23.25 -2.91
N ILE A 505 -11.79 23.04 -2.30
CA ILE A 505 -12.66 21.92 -2.57
C ILE A 505 -14.12 22.40 -2.58
N LEU A 506 -14.99 21.80 -3.39
CA LEU A 506 -16.42 22.11 -3.40
C LEU A 506 -17.28 20.88 -3.67
N GLY A 507 -18.40 20.77 -2.97
CA GLY A 507 -19.53 19.93 -3.35
C GLY A 507 -20.31 20.56 -4.51
N VAL A 508 -19.87 20.30 -5.74
CA VAL A 508 -20.36 21.00 -6.96
C VAL A 508 -21.85 20.72 -7.22
N SER A 509 -22.29 19.49 -7.02
CA SER A 509 -23.65 19.05 -7.35
C SER A 509 -24.74 19.72 -6.50
N ASN A 510 -24.37 20.40 -5.41
CA ASN A 510 -25.31 21.09 -4.51
C ASN A 510 -25.99 22.27 -5.19
N ILE A 511 -25.30 22.92 -6.15
CA ILE A 511 -25.81 24.12 -6.84
C ILE A 511 -27.18 23.93 -7.47
N SER A 512 -27.50 22.74 -7.93
CA SER A 512 -28.68 22.45 -8.75
C SER A 512 -29.81 21.74 -8.00
N PHE A 513 -29.74 21.59 -6.69
CA PHE A 513 -30.82 20.93 -5.93
C PHE A 513 -32.15 21.67 -6.11
N GLY A 514 -33.23 20.91 -6.39
CA GLY A 514 -34.54 21.44 -6.64
C GLY A 514 -34.78 22.00 -8.04
N LEU A 515 -33.77 22.01 -8.92
CA LEU A 515 -33.88 22.52 -10.29
C LEU A 515 -33.91 21.38 -11.32
N PRO A 516 -34.62 21.53 -12.46
CA PRO A 516 -34.64 20.56 -13.53
C PRO A 516 -33.32 20.58 -14.34
N CYS A 517 -33.06 19.54 -15.12
CA CYS A 517 -31.90 19.43 -16.01
C CYS A 517 -30.57 19.77 -15.30
N ARG A 518 -30.38 19.23 -14.09
CA ARG A 518 -29.25 19.46 -13.21
C ARG A 518 -27.87 19.42 -13.89
N PRO A 519 -27.57 18.54 -14.84
CA PRO A 519 -26.26 18.50 -15.51
C PRO A 519 -25.84 19.84 -16.13
N TYR A 520 -26.74 20.61 -16.69
CA TYR A 520 -26.38 21.90 -17.30
C TYR A 520 -25.90 22.93 -16.27
N LEU A 521 -26.57 22.99 -15.12
CA LEU A 521 -26.17 23.89 -14.03
C LEU A 521 -24.88 23.41 -13.36
N ASN A 522 -24.77 22.11 -13.09
CA ASN A 522 -23.59 21.53 -12.46
C ASN A 522 -22.34 21.75 -13.32
N THR A 523 -22.41 21.49 -14.63
CA THR A 523 -21.29 21.65 -15.56
C THR A 523 -20.87 23.12 -15.71
N THR A 524 -21.84 24.05 -15.80
CA THR A 524 -21.55 25.47 -15.87
C THR A 524 -20.90 25.98 -14.58
N PHE A 525 -21.48 25.65 -13.42
CA PHE A 525 -20.91 26.04 -12.12
C PHE A 525 -19.53 25.43 -11.88
N LEU A 526 -19.33 24.15 -12.22
CA LEU A 526 -18.03 23.49 -12.17
C LEU A 526 -16.99 24.28 -12.98
N THR A 527 -17.34 24.69 -14.22
CA THR A 527 -16.42 25.45 -15.07
C THR A 527 -16.06 26.80 -14.45
N MET A 528 -17.03 27.51 -13.89
CA MET A 528 -16.81 28.78 -13.18
C MET A 528 -15.89 28.57 -11.95
N ALA A 529 -16.14 27.54 -11.15
CA ALA A 529 -15.33 27.21 -9.98
C ALA A 529 -13.90 26.80 -10.35
N MET A 530 -13.72 25.99 -11.40
CA MET A 530 -12.40 25.63 -11.93
C MET A 530 -11.61 26.88 -12.37
N TYR A 531 -12.26 27.82 -13.06
CA TYR A 531 -11.61 29.06 -13.47
C TYR A 531 -11.26 29.96 -12.28
N ALA A 532 -12.06 29.95 -11.22
CA ALA A 532 -11.78 30.66 -9.98
C ALA A 532 -10.68 30.00 -9.11
N GLY A 533 -10.24 28.79 -9.42
CA GLY A 533 -9.12 28.12 -8.75
C GLY A 533 -9.49 26.89 -7.93
N LEU A 534 -10.60 26.21 -8.26
CA LEU A 534 -10.97 24.92 -7.63
C LEU A 534 -9.90 23.86 -7.88
N ASP A 535 -9.47 23.15 -6.82
CA ASP A 535 -8.54 22.04 -6.89
C ASP A 535 -9.26 20.68 -6.85
N LEU A 536 -10.23 20.50 -5.96
CA LEU A 536 -10.97 19.25 -5.79
C LEU A 536 -12.47 19.47 -6.03
N ALA A 537 -13.03 18.69 -6.95
CA ALA A 537 -14.46 18.72 -7.25
C ALA A 537 -15.14 17.47 -6.70
N ILE A 538 -15.94 17.60 -5.62
CA ILE A 538 -16.82 16.54 -5.16
C ILE A 538 -18.02 16.52 -6.11
N MET A 539 -18.12 15.48 -6.94
CA MET A 539 -19.09 15.39 -8.01
C MET A 539 -19.38 13.95 -8.41
N ASN A 540 -20.44 13.76 -9.19
CA ASN A 540 -20.72 12.45 -9.76
C ASN A 540 -19.83 12.20 -11.01
N PRO A 541 -18.84 11.29 -10.94
CA PRO A 541 -17.95 11.03 -12.07
C PRO A 541 -18.65 10.31 -13.24
N SER A 542 -19.86 9.76 -13.02
CA SER A 542 -20.69 9.16 -14.09
C SER A 542 -21.44 10.21 -14.94
N SER A 543 -21.35 11.53 -14.58
CA SER A 543 -21.88 12.58 -15.46
C SER A 543 -20.86 12.90 -16.55
N GLU A 544 -21.16 12.45 -17.77
CA GLU A 544 -20.26 12.67 -18.93
C GLU A 544 -20.06 14.17 -19.20
N GLU A 545 -21.10 15.00 -19.03
CA GLU A 545 -21.01 16.44 -19.25
C GLU A 545 -20.02 17.12 -18.27
N MET A 546 -20.05 16.71 -16.99
CA MET A 546 -19.14 17.25 -15.98
C MET A 546 -17.71 16.74 -16.21
N MET A 547 -17.54 15.45 -16.51
CA MET A 547 -16.21 14.89 -16.84
C MET A 547 -15.62 15.53 -18.11
N ALA A 548 -16.46 15.73 -19.15
CA ALA A 548 -16.02 16.40 -20.36
C ALA A 548 -15.54 17.85 -20.08
N ALA A 549 -16.22 18.58 -19.20
CA ALA A 549 -15.77 19.91 -18.79
C ALA A 549 -14.40 19.87 -18.08
N VAL A 550 -14.14 18.88 -17.21
CA VAL A 550 -12.84 18.69 -16.55
C VAL A 550 -11.73 18.42 -17.57
N TYR A 551 -11.94 17.47 -18.49
CA TYR A 551 -10.94 17.14 -19.51
C TYR A 551 -10.68 18.34 -20.44
N ALA A 552 -11.74 19.01 -20.91
CA ALA A 552 -11.62 20.19 -21.77
C ALA A 552 -10.91 21.36 -21.06
N TYR A 553 -11.23 21.61 -19.79
CA TYR A 553 -10.57 22.64 -19.00
C TYR A 553 -9.06 22.39 -18.85
N ASN A 554 -8.66 21.14 -18.59
CA ASN A 554 -7.25 20.80 -18.47
C ASN A 554 -6.47 20.99 -19.78
N VAL A 555 -7.10 20.74 -20.94
CA VAL A 555 -6.51 21.07 -22.24
C VAL A 555 -6.35 22.59 -22.43
N LEU A 556 -7.45 23.34 -22.21
CA LEU A 556 -7.48 24.79 -22.41
C LEU A 556 -6.54 25.57 -21.49
N THR A 557 -6.28 25.02 -20.28
CA THR A 557 -5.34 25.61 -19.30
C THR A 557 -3.92 25.04 -19.40
N ASN A 558 -3.61 24.25 -20.46
CA ASN A 558 -2.31 23.65 -20.70
C ASN A 558 -1.80 22.73 -19.56
N ARG A 559 -2.73 22.12 -18.83
CA ARG A 559 -2.45 21.10 -17.78
C ARG A 559 -2.36 19.70 -18.38
N ASP A 560 -3.20 19.40 -19.35
CA ASP A 560 -3.08 18.19 -20.18
C ASP A 560 -2.12 18.44 -21.35
N LYS A 561 -0.83 18.14 -21.12
CA LYS A 561 0.22 18.37 -22.13
C LYS A 561 -0.04 17.53 -23.37
N GLN A 562 0.03 18.19 -24.54
CA GLN A 562 -0.25 17.57 -25.85
C GLN A 562 -1.67 16.98 -25.96
N SER A 563 -2.59 17.37 -25.06
CA SER A 563 -3.97 16.85 -24.99
C SER A 563 -4.06 15.33 -24.85
N GLY A 564 -3.04 14.71 -24.25
CA GLY A 564 -2.90 13.25 -24.23
C GLY A 564 -4.05 12.54 -23.53
N ARG A 565 -4.49 13.05 -22.38
CA ARG A 565 -5.62 12.45 -21.61
C ARG A 565 -6.95 12.68 -22.32
N TYR A 566 -7.14 13.86 -22.89
CA TYR A 566 -8.34 14.21 -23.66
C TYR A 566 -8.47 13.31 -24.89
N ILE A 567 -7.39 13.15 -25.67
CA ILE A 567 -7.37 12.27 -26.85
C ILE A 567 -7.62 10.83 -26.44
N ALA A 568 -6.94 10.32 -25.39
CA ALA A 568 -7.14 8.96 -24.90
C ALA A 568 -8.59 8.68 -24.48
N ARG A 569 -9.31 9.70 -23.95
CA ARG A 569 -10.70 9.56 -23.53
C ARG A 569 -11.70 9.63 -24.68
N TYR A 570 -11.46 10.49 -25.70
CA TYR A 570 -12.45 10.90 -26.67
C TYR A 570 -12.12 10.54 -28.13
N ALA A 571 -10.95 9.97 -28.44
CA ALA A 571 -10.53 9.67 -29.81
C ALA A 571 -11.53 8.80 -30.57
N ASP A 572 -12.11 7.82 -29.89
CA ASP A 572 -13.05 6.85 -30.47
C ASP A 572 -14.54 7.24 -30.26
N GLN A 573 -14.80 8.38 -29.64
CA GLN A 573 -16.17 8.85 -29.38
C GLN A 573 -16.65 9.73 -30.51
N VAL A 574 -17.78 9.34 -31.13
CA VAL A 574 -18.51 10.19 -32.07
C VAL A 574 -19.48 11.05 -31.26
N PRO A 575 -19.43 12.41 -31.38
CA PRO A 575 -20.38 13.27 -30.71
C PRO A 575 -21.82 12.82 -30.96
N ALA A 576 -22.67 12.84 -29.95
CA ALA A 576 -24.06 12.38 -30.06
C ALA A 576 -24.81 13.06 -31.22
N SER A 577 -24.52 14.33 -31.52
CA SER A 577 -25.03 15.07 -32.69
C SER A 577 -24.55 14.49 -34.03
N ALA A 578 -23.30 14.04 -34.12
CA ALA A 578 -22.75 13.43 -35.32
C ALA A 578 -23.22 11.96 -35.46
N ALA A 579 -23.34 11.23 -34.35
CA ALA A 579 -23.93 9.90 -34.34
C ALA A 579 -25.42 9.92 -34.75
N LEU A 580 -26.18 10.93 -34.30
CA LEU A 580 -27.55 11.12 -34.69
C LEU A 580 -27.65 11.52 -36.17
N ALA A 581 -26.79 12.40 -36.65
CA ALA A 581 -26.72 12.79 -38.06
C ALA A 581 -26.36 11.62 -38.97
N LYS A 582 -25.40 10.78 -38.53
CA LYS A 582 -25.03 9.54 -39.23
C LYS A 582 -26.13 8.51 -39.18
N ALA A 583 -26.79 8.31 -38.05
CA ALA A 583 -27.95 7.40 -37.93
C ALA A 583 -29.16 7.89 -38.75
N MET A 584 -29.35 9.21 -38.90
CA MET A 584 -30.36 9.77 -39.80
C MET A 584 -30.00 9.58 -41.31
N GLN A 585 -28.72 9.67 -41.65
CA GLN A 585 -28.21 9.39 -43.00
C GLN A 585 -28.29 7.89 -43.30
N ASP A 586 -27.91 7.00 -42.36
CA ASP A 586 -27.95 5.56 -42.51
C ASP A 586 -29.39 5.03 -42.53
N LYS A 587 -30.32 5.64 -41.79
CA LYS A 587 -31.77 5.36 -41.88
C LYS A 587 -32.36 5.75 -43.24
N ALA A 588 -31.77 6.72 -43.92
CA ALA A 588 -32.16 7.08 -45.27
C ALA A 588 -31.58 6.12 -46.35
N ALA A 589 -30.55 5.33 -45.99
CA ALA A 589 -29.80 4.48 -46.92
C ALA A 589 -30.03 2.95 -46.73
N SER A 590 -30.50 2.49 -45.58
CA SER A 590 -30.63 1.06 -45.31
C SER A 590 -31.70 0.75 -44.25
N GLY A 591 -32.64 -0.11 -44.61
CA GLY A 591 -33.75 -0.58 -43.77
C GLY A 591 -33.39 -1.74 -42.81
N VAL A 592 -32.25 -1.67 -42.07
CA VAL A 592 -31.85 -2.70 -41.09
C VAL A 592 -31.24 -2.04 -39.86
N PRO A 593 -31.63 -2.40 -38.63
CA PRO A 593 -31.08 -1.77 -37.41
C PRO A 593 -29.67 -2.33 -37.12
N ALA A 594 -28.68 -1.44 -37.10
CA ALA A 594 -27.34 -1.77 -36.64
C ALA A 594 -27.26 -1.71 -35.12
N ALA A 595 -26.73 -2.78 -34.52
CA ALA A 595 -26.37 -2.84 -33.11
C ALA A 595 -25.15 -1.93 -32.87
N ALA A 596 -25.17 -1.19 -31.76
CA ALA A 596 -24.09 -0.32 -31.35
C ALA A 596 -22.89 -1.14 -30.87
N GLU A 597 -21.76 -1.03 -31.54
CA GLU A 597 -20.47 -1.45 -31.03
C GLU A 597 -19.89 -0.32 -30.19
N ALA A 598 -19.65 -0.59 -28.90
CA ALA A 598 -18.92 0.30 -28.00
C ALA A 598 -17.77 -0.47 -27.35
N ALA A 599 -16.55 0.10 -27.48
CA ALA A 599 -15.38 0.05 -26.60
C ALA A 599 -14.83 -1.33 -26.18
N GLY A 600 -13.57 -1.61 -26.55
CA GLY A 600 -12.61 -2.56 -25.94
C GLY A 600 -13.06 -4.03 -25.87
N PRO A 601 -12.24 -5.04 -25.70
CA PRO A 601 -12.72 -6.40 -25.58
C PRO A 601 -13.51 -6.56 -24.27
N ALA A 602 -14.76 -6.11 -24.28
CA ALA A 602 -15.73 -6.41 -23.26
C ALA A 602 -16.03 -7.91 -23.39
N VAL A 603 -15.80 -8.65 -22.31
CA VAL A 603 -16.28 -10.02 -22.20
C VAL A 603 -17.79 -9.98 -22.45
N SER A 604 -18.20 -10.47 -23.60
CA SER A 604 -19.61 -10.53 -24.00
C SER A 604 -20.08 -11.98 -23.93
N GLY A 605 -21.23 -12.22 -23.35
CA GLY A 605 -21.79 -13.58 -23.25
C GLY A 605 -22.46 -13.82 -21.89
N PRO A 606 -23.08 -15.00 -21.71
CA PRO A 606 -23.82 -15.31 -20.49
C PRO A 606 -22.96 -15.30 -19.21
N TYR A 607 -21.64 -15.48 -19.33
CA TYR A 607 -20.70 -15.54 -18.22
C TYR A 607 -20.09 -14.16 -17.85
N ALA A 608 -20.30 -13.14 -18.67
CA ALA A 608 -19.72 -11.81 -18.48
C ALA A 608 -19.99 -11.20 -17.09
N PRO A 609 -21.19 -11.29 -16.50
CA PRO A 609 -21.44 -10.78 -15.15
C PRO A 609 -20.61 -11.50 -14.08
N LEU A 610 -20.49 -12.83 -14.16
CA LEU A 610 -19.69 -13.62 -13.22
C LEU A 610 -18.19 -13.29 -13.36
N MET A 611 -17.68 -13.23 -14.57
CA MET A 611 -16.29 -12.89 -14.84
C MET A 611 -15.93 -11.50 -14.32
N LYS A 612 -16.83 -10.53 -14.54
CA LYS A 612 -16.66 -9.16 -14.04
C LYS A 612 -16.69 -9.12 -12.51
N ALA A 613 -17.59 -9.83 -11.85
CA ALA A 613 -17.66 -9.91 -10.40
C ALA A 613 -16.37 -10.51 -9.79
N VAL A 614 -15.80 -11.55 -10.41
CA VAL A 614 -14.52 -12.13 -10.02
C VAL A 614 -13.39 -11.13 -10.23
N GLU A 615 -13.28 -10.49 -11.38
CA GLU A 615 -12.24 -9.52 -11.69
C GLU A 615 -12.24 -8.33 -10.71
N GLN A 616 -13.43 -7.88 -10.30
CA GLN A 616 -13.62 -6.77 -9.37
C GLN A 616 -13.54 -7.18 -7.88
N GLY A 617 -13.39 -8.47 -7.58
CA GLY A 617 -13.29 -8.97 -6.21
C GLY A 617 -14.61 -8.94 -5.43
N LEU A 618 -15.77 -8.90 -6.11
CA LEU A 618 -17.10 -8.79 -5.52
C LEU A 618 -17.65 -10.18 -5.15
N LYS A 619 -17.29 -10.68 -3.97
CA LYS A 619 -17.60 -12.04 -3.50
C LYS A 619 -19.09 -12.38 -3.55
N GLY A 620 -19.94 -11.49 -3.03
CA GLY A 620 -21.38 -11.75 -2.97
C GLY A 620 -22.03 -11.77 -4.35
N GLU A 621 -21.59 -10.91 -5.26
CA GLU A 621 -22.08 -10.88 -6.65
C GLU A 621 -21.59 -12.09 -7.42
N ALA A 622 -20.33 -12.51 -7.25
CA ALA A 622 -19.80 -13.73 -7.85
C ALA A 622 -20.60 -14.96 -7.43
N ALA A 623 -20.89 -15.12 -6.13
CA ALA A 623 -21.73 -16.20 -5.62
C ALA A 623 -23.15 -16.13 -6.19
N ALA A 624 -23.78 -14.95 -6.24
CA ALA A 624 -25.14 -14.75 -6.77
C ALA A 624 -25.22 -15.06 -8.28
N CYS A 625 -24.27 -14.55 -9.07
CA CYS A 625 -24.17 -14.83 -10.50
C CYS A 625 -23.98 -16.33 -10.76
N THR A 626 -23.09 -16.99 -9.99
CA THR A 626 -22.87 -18.44 -10.09
C THR A 626 -24.13 -19.20 -9.80
N LYS A 627 -24.85 -18.86 -8.74
CA LYS A 627 -26.11 -19.51 -8.37
C LYS A 627 -27.20 -19.35 -9.44
N ALA A 628 -27.29 -18.19 -10.05
CA ALA A 628 -28.22 -17.95 -11.17
C ALA A 628 -27.84 -18.81 -12.40
N LEU A 629 -26.55 -18.86 -12.76
CA LEU A 629 -26.07 -19.64 -13.89
C LEU A 629 -26.18 -21.15 -13.69
N LEU A 630 -26.06 -21.67 -12.49
CA LEU A 630 -26.21 -23.08 -12.13
C LEU A 630 -27.64 -23.63 -12.35
N ALA A 631 -28.63 -22.73 -12.51
CA ALA A 631 -29.97 -23.11 -12.89
C ALA A 631 -30.07 -23.55 -14.35
N GLU A 632 -29.20 -23.10 -15.24
CA GLU A 632 -29.23 -23.30 -16.68
C GLU A 632 -27.98 -23.97 -17.25
N LYS A 633 -26.89 -23.97 -16.49
CA LYS A 633 -25.55 -24.41 -16.92
C LYS A 633 -24.98 -25.52 -16.05
N GLU A 634 -24.10 -26.32 -16.65
CA GLU A 634 -23.40 -27.37 -15.91
C GLU A 634 -22.31 -26.75 -15.01
N PRO A 635 -22.12 -27.27 -13.77
CA PRO A 635 -21.18 -26.72 -12.83
C PRO A 635 -19.75 -26.61 -13.36
N LEU A 636 -19.24 -27.59 -14.08
CA LEU A 636 -17.88 -27.58 -14.63
C LEU A 636 -17.72 -26.60 -15.79
N GLU A 637 -18.79 -26.36 -16.58
CA GLU A 637 -18.79 -25.33 -17.64
C GLU A 637 -18.51 -23.93 -17.07
N LEU A 638 -19.03 -23.61 -15.86
CA LEU A 638 -18.78 -22.33 -15.18
C LEU A 638 -17.34 -22.19 -14.73
N VAL A 639 -16.69 -23.30 -14.39
CA VAL A 639 -15.26 -23.28 -14.03
C VAL A 639 -14.42 -22.95 -15.26
N ASP A 640 -14.65 -23.68 -16.36
CA ASP A 640 -13.79 -23.61 -17.55
C ASP A 640 -14.08 -22.35 -18.40
N GLU A 641 -15.34 -21.91 -18.51
CA GLU A 641 -15.74 -20.81 -19.40
C GLU A 641 -15.85 -19.45 -18.66
N ALA A 642 -15.89 -19.44 -17.33
CA ALA A 642 -16.04 -18.20 -16.57
C ALA A 642 -14.93 -17.98 -15.54
N LEU A 643 -14.70 -18.91 -14.58
CA LEU A 643 -13.81 -18.65 -13.46
C LEU A 643 -12.33 -18.66 -13.88
N ILE A 644 -11.90 -19.65 -14.67
CA ILE A 644 -10.52 -19.73 -15.14
C ILE A 644 -10.18 -18.52 -16.03
N PRO A 645 -10.99 -18.18 -17.07
CA PRO A 645 -10.70 -16.99 -17.87
C PRO A 645 -10.70 -15.68 -17.08
N ALA A 646 -11.58 -15.54 -16.07
CA ALA A 646 -11.59 -14.35 -15.21
C ALA A 646 -10.29 -14.24 -14.39
N LEU A 647 -9.83 -15.34 -13.79
CA LEU A 647 -8.57 -15.36 -13.04
C LEU A 647 -7.35 -15.14 -13.94
N ASP A 648 -7.37 -15.60 -15.18
CA ASP A 648 -6.30 -15.33 -16.15
C ASP A 648 -6.25 -13.84 -16.51
N ILE A 649 -7.39 -13.17 -16.69
CA ILE A 649 -7.45 -11.71 -16.90
C ILE A 649 -6.86 -10.97 -15.69
N VAL A 650 -7.22 -11.37 -14.48
CA VAL A 650 -6.70 -10.82 -13.22
C VAL A 650 -5.19 -11.01 -13.14
N GLY A 651 -4.70 -12.22 -13.46
CA GLY A 651 -3.27 -12.53 -13.47
C GLY A 651 -2.48 -11.65 -14.45
N VAL A 652 -2.97 -11.49 -15.69
CA VAL A 652 -2.35 -10.59 -16.69
C VAL A 652 -2.35 -9.13 -16.24
N LYS A 653 -3.41 -8.66 -15.57
CA LYS A 653 -3.46 -7.31 -15.01
C LYS A 653 -2.45 -7.12 -13.87
N TYR A 654 -2.29 -8.14 -13.04
CA TYR A 654 -1.30 -8.16 -11.96
C TYR A 654 0.14 -8.09 -12.53
N GLU A 655 0.48 -8.94 -13.50
CA GLU A 655 1.79 -8.93 -14.18
C GLU A 655 2.13 -7.57 -14.81
N LYS A 656 1.12 -6.90 -15.40
CA LYS A 656 1.28 -5.57 -16.01
C LYS A 656 1.28 -4.43 -14.99
N GLY A 657 1.23 -4.73 -13.69
CA GLY A 657 1.19 -3.72 -12.63
C GLY A 657 -0.07 -2.84 -12.62
N LYS A 658 -1.17 -3.33 -13.23
CA LYS A 658 -2.47 -2.66 -13.25
C LYS A 658 -3.38 -3.09 -12.10
N LEU A 659 -2.99 -4.15 -11.40
CA LEU A 659 -3.68 -4.73 -10.26
C LEU A 659 -2.62 -5.15 -9.26
N PHE A 660 -2.89 -4.99 -7.97
CA PHE A 660 -1.93 -5.23 -6.90
C PHE A 660 -2.37 -6.37 -6.00
N LEU A 661 -1.47 -6.80 -5.08
CA LEU A 661 -1.70 -7.98 -4.25
C LEU A 661 -3.05 -7.97 -3.51
N PRO A 662 -3.51 -6.89 -2.86
CA PRO A 662 -4.82 -6.89 -2.21
C PRO A 662 -5.97 -7.19 -3.17
N GLN A 663 -5.98 -6.59 -4.37
CA GLN A 663 -7.01 -6.83 -5.39
C GLN A 663 -6.92 -8.25 -5.97
N LEU A 664 -5.70 -8.77 -6.16
CA LEU A 664 -5.48 -10.15 -6.59
C LEU A 664 -6.11 -11.15 -5.59
N LEU A 665 -5.87 -10.95 -4.29
CA LEU A 665 -6.44 -11.78 -3.22
C LEU A 665 -7.97 -11.66 -3.15
N GLN A 666 -8.53 -10.47 -3.38
CA GLN A 666 -9.99 -10.28 -3.42
C GLN A 666 -10.63 -10.96 -4.64
N ALA A 667 -10.01 -10.86 -5.82
CA ALA A 667 -10.46 -11.57 -7.01
C ALA A 667 -10.43 -13.09 -6.79
N ALA A 668 -9.34 -13.61 -6.21
CA ALA A 668 -9.21 -15.01 -5.83
C ALA A 668 -10.30 -15.42 -4.82
N SER A 669 -10.60 -14.57 -3.85
CA SER A 669 -11.65 -14.79 -2.85
C SER A 669 -13.06 -14.75 -3.44
N ALA A 670 -13.31 -13.91 -4.46
CA ALA A 670 -14.57 -13.88 -5.20
C ALA A 670 -14.74 -15.16 -6.02
N ALA A 671 -13.68 -15.61 -6.70
CA ALA A 671 -13.68 -16.90 -7.39
C ALA A 671 -13.94 -18.08 -6.43
N GLN A 672 -13.33 -18.06 -5.23
CA GLN A 672 -13.58 -19.07 -4.21
C GLN A 672 -15.06 -19.11 -3.78
N SER A 673 -15.69 -17.95 -3.59
CA SER A 673 -17.14 -17.90 -3.27
C SER A 673 -18.01 -18.50 -4.38
N ALA A 674 -17.65 -18.27 -5.64
CA ALA A 674 -18.30 -18.90 -6.80
C ALA A 674 -18.07 -20.43 -6.83
N PHE A 675 -16.82 -20.85 -6.53
CA PHE A 675 -16.48 -22.28 -6.47
C PHE A 675 -17.22 -23.03 -5.37
N ASP A 676 -17.47 -22.41 -4.22
CA ASP A 676 -18.22 -23.01 -3.11
C ASP A 676 -19.69 -23.27 -3.50
N GLU A 677 -20.31 -22.36 -4.27
CA GLU A 677 -21.64 -22.58 -4.84
C GLU A 677 -21.63 -23.74 -5.87
N ILE A 678 -20.59 -23.82 -6.70
CA ILE A 678 -20.41 -24.92 -7.67
C ILE A 678 -20.23 -26.25 -6.94
N LYS A 679 -19.39 -26.33 -5.92
CA LYS A 679 -19.20 -27.54 -5.09
C LYS A 679 -20.50 -27.99 -4.45
N THR A 680 -21.27 -27.02 -3.92
CA THR A 680 -22.58 -27.30 -3.32
C THR A 680 -23.55 -27.91 -4.35
N ALA A 681 -23.57 -27.35 -5.55
CA ALA A 681 -24.41 -27.86 -6.63
C ALA A 681 -23.98 -29.27 -7.10
N ILE A 682 -22.68 -29.54 -7.22
CA ILE A 682 -22.13 -30.86 -7.56
C ILE A 682 -22.51 -31.89 -6.48
N ALA A 683 -22.34 -31.54 -5.20
CA ALA A 683 -22.70 -32.42 -4.08
C ALA A 683 -24.20 -32.74 -4.07
N GLN A 684 -25.07 -31.78 -4.38
CA GLN A 684 -26.52 -31.98 -4.49
C GLN A 684 -26.90 -32.85 -5.69
N ARG A 685 -26.13 -32.87 -6.79
CA ARG A 685 -26.32 -33.70 -7.97
C ARG A 685 -25.70 -35.13 -7.84
N GLY A 686 -25.07 -35.45 -6.68
CA GLY A 686 -24.49 -36.77 -6.38
C GLY A 686 -23.13 -37.05 -7.01
N GLY A 687 -22.39 -36.01 -7.44
CA GLY A 687 -21.02 -36.09 -7.98
C GLY A 687 -19.97 -35.98 -6.89
N ALA A 688 -18.89 -36.78 -6.95
CA ALA A 688 -17.68 -36.56 -6.16
C ALA A 688 -16.92 -35.38 -6.79
N GLY A 689 -16.56 -34.38 -5.97
CA GLY A 689 -15.74 -33.23 -6.44
C GLY A 689 -14.39 -33.72 -6.95
N ALA A 690 -14.12 -33.53 -8.24
CA ALA A 690 -12.82 -33.88 -8.82
C ALA A 690 -11.84 -32.74 -8.55
N SER A 691 -10.79 -32.97 -7.73
CA SER A 691 -9.60 -32.15 -7.68
C SER A 691 -8.84 -32.27 -9.00
N LYS A 692 -8.36 -31.15 -9.56
CA LYS A 692 -7.53 -31.14 -10.79
C LYS A 692 -6.15 -31.74 -10.59
N GLY A 693 -5.70 -31.87 -9.34
CA GLY A 693 -4.42 -32.43 -8.94
C GLY A 693 -4.10 -32.08 -7.51
N ARG A 694 -3.11 -32.77 -6.93
CA ARG A 694 -2.68 -32.59 -5.54
C ARG A 694 -1.25 -32.03 -5.50
N ILE A 695 -1.04 -30.96 -4.70
CA ILE A 695 0.22 -30.22 -4.63
C ILE A 695 0.62 -30.08 -3.17
N VAL A 696 1.89 -30.36 -2.83
CA VAL A 696 2.47 -30.03 -1.52
C VAL A 696 3.14 -28.66 -1.62
N LEU A 697 2.89 -27.78 -0.65
CA LEU A 697 3.60 -26.52 -0.48
C LEU A 697 4.32 -26.49 0.88
N ALA A 698 5.58 -26.02 0.88
CA ALA A 698 6.36 -25.86 2.09
C ALA A 698 7.30 -24.63 1.99
N THR A 699 7.43 -23.88 3.09
CA THR A 699 8.56 -22.98 3.29
C THR A 699 9.68 -23.80 3.93
N VAL A 700 10.86 -23.80 3.32
CA VAL A 700 11.97 -24.71 3.66
C VAL A 700 12.50 -24.48 5.08
N LYS A 701 13.17 -25.49 5.63
CA LYS A 701 13.75 -25.45 6.97
C LYS A 701 14.65 -24.24 7.18
N GLY A 702 14.46 -23.59 8.32
CA GLY A 702 15.17 -22.37 8.72
C GLY A 702 14.55 -21.09 8.17
N ASP A 703 13.52 -21.18 7.31
CA ASP A 703 12.81 -20.01 6.79
C ASP A 703 11.42 -19.89 7.42
N VAL A 704 11.18 -18.75 8.04
CA VAL A 704 9.90 -18.44 8.73
C VAL A 704 8.98 -17.54 7.90
N HIS A 705 9.43 -17.14 6.71
CA HIS A 705 8.70 -16.23 5.83
C HIS A 705 7.80 -17.03 4.88
N ASP A 706 6.53 -17.14 5.18
CA ASP A 706 5.57 -17.95 4.42
C ASP A 706 4.53 -17.15 3.61
N ILE A 707 4.65 -15.82 3.58
CA ILE A 707 3.72 -14.94 2.87
C ILE A 707 3.59 -15.32 1.39
N GLY A 708 4.73 -15.46 0.69
CA GLY A 708 4.75 -15.85 -0.72
C GLY A 708 4.09 -17.21 -0.95
N LYS A 709 4.42 -18.19 -0.11
CA LYS A 709 3.82 -19.55 -0.15
C LYS A 709 2.31 -19.52 0.08
N ASN A 710 1.84 -18.72 1.04
CA ASN A 710 0.41 -18.61 1.35
C ASN A 710 -0.39 -18.00 0.19
N ILE A 711 0.20 -17.03 -0.53
CA ILE A 711 -0.38 -16.48 -1.76
C ILE A 711 -0.47 -17.56 -2.85
N VAL A 712 0.60 -18.30 -3.09
CA VAL A 712 0.63 -19.43 -4.03
C VAL A 712 -0.44 -20.46 -3.68
N LYS A 713 -0.58 -20.81 -2.40
CA LYS A 713 -1.63 -21.71 -1.90
C LYS A 713 -3.03 -21.22 -2.31
N VAL A 714 -3.36 -19.97 -1.95
CA VAL A 714 -4.70 -19.39 -2.24
C VAL A 714 -4.97 -19.43 -3.74
N ILE A 715 -4.01 -19.07 -4.57
CA ILE A 715 -4.17 -19.07 -6.02
C ILE A 715 -4.36 -20.48 -6.56
N LEU A 716 -3.55 -21.46 -6.16
CA LEU A 716 -3.68 -22.86 -6.59
C LEU A 716 -5.01 -23.47 -6.18
N GLU A 717 -5.46 -23.24 -4.94
CA GLU A 717 -6.78 -23.68 -4.47
C GLU A 717 -7.92 -23.09 -5.31
N ASN A 718 -7.80 -21.82 -5.73
CA ASN A 718 -8.78 -21.16 -6.60
C ASN A 718 -8.80 -21.70 -8.05
N TYR A 719 -7.67 -22.24 -8.52
CA TYR A 719 -7.62 -22.95 -9.80
C TYR A 719 -8.14 -24.41 -9.71
N GLY A 720 -8.59 -24.85 -8.53
CA GLY A 720 -9.20 -26.16 -8.30
C GLY A 720 -8.20 -27.27 -7.93
N PHE A 721 -6.98 -26.93 -7.53
CA PHE A 721 -6.02 -27.89 -7.01
C PHE A 721 -6.23 -28.15 -5.51
N GLU A 722 -5.96 -29.37 -5.06
CA GLU A 722 -5.90 -29.72 -3.64
C GLU A 722 -4.49 -29.38 -3.11
N VAL A 723 -4.38 -28.39 -2.24
CA VAL A 723 -3.09 -27.97 -1.69
C VAL A 723 -2.88 -28.54 -0.29
N ILE A 724 -1.80 -29.29 -0.09
CA ILE A 724 -1.31 -29.77 1.18
C ILE A 724 -0.24 -28.80 1.64
N ASP A 725 -0.62 -27.88 2.51
CA ASP A 725 0.29 -26.87 3.06
C ASP A 725 0.97 -27.39 4.32
N LEU A 726 2.29 -27.54 4.28
CA LEU A 726 3.10 -27.99 5.41
C LEU A 726 3.53 -26.85 6.34
N GLY A 727 3.23 -25.60 5.98
CA GLY A 727 3.60 -24.44 6.78
C GLY A 727 5.00 -23.91 6.49
N ARG A 728 5.63 -23.38 7.52
CA ARG A 728 6.97 -22.77 7.49
C ARG A 728 7.99 -23.57 8.32
N ASP A 729 9.28 -23.31 8.08
CA ASP A 729 10.39 -24.02 8.76
C ASP A 729 10.26 -25.55 8.70
N VAL A 730 9.86 -26.03 7.51
CA VAL A 730 9.48 -27.43 7.32
C VAL A 730 10.72 -28.32 7.22
N PRO A 731 10.89 -29.34 8.12
CA PRO A 731 12.00 -30.29 8.02
C PRO A 731 11.96 -31.04 6.70
N VAL A 732 13.15 -31.35 6.17
CA VAL A 732 13.31 -32.09 4.90
C VAL A 732 12.57 -33.43 4.93
N GLU A 733 12.66 -34.13 6.04
CA GLU A 733 12.04 -35.46 6.25
C GLU A 733 10.52 -35.35 6.14
N THR A 734 9.90 -34.28 6.70
CA THR A 734 8.45 -34.04 6.65
C THR A 734 7.95 -33.87 5.23
N VAL A 735 8.68 -33.12 4.40
CA VAL A 735 8.34 -32.96 2.97
C VAL A 735 8.36 -34.32 2.26
N VAL A 736 9.46 -35.09 2.43
CA VAL A 736 9.66 -36.39 1.79
C VAL A 736 8.60 -37.41 2.23
N GLU A 737 8.28 -37.47 3.52
CA GLU A 737 7.25 -38.35 4.08
C GLU A 737 5.86 -37.99 3.54
N THR A 738 5.50 -36.70 3.53
CA THR A 738 4.19 -36.25 3.04
C THR A 738 4.01 -36.58 1.56
N VAL A 739 5.04 -36.34 0.73
CA VAL A 739 5.00 -36.65 -0.70
C VAL A 739 4.76 -38.14 -0.92
N ARG A 740 5.46 -38.99 -0.13
CA ARG A 740 5.30 -40.45 -0.20
C ARG A 740 3.94 -40.93 0.28
N GLU A 741 3.49 -40.47 1.46
CA GLU A 741 2.26 -40.95 2.08
C GLU A 741 1.00 -40.49 1.34
N LYS A 742 1.04 -39.31 0.74
CA LYS A 742 -0.11 -38.70 0.06
C LYS A 742 -0.08 -38.89 -1.46
N ASP A 743 0.94 -39.59 -1.99
CA ASP A 743 1.15 -39.81 -3.41
C ASP A 743 1.03 -38.52 -4.23
N VAL A 744 1.90 -37.57 -3.92
CA VAL A 744 1.88 -36.22 -4.52
C VAL A 744 2.96 -36.14 -5.59
N HIS A 745 2.57 -35.62 -6.78
CA HIS A 745 3.47 -35.52 -7.93
C HIS A 745 4.00 -34.13 -8.22
N LEU A 746 3.51 -33.09 -7.52
CA LEU A 746 4.04 -31.73 -7.65
C LEU A 746 4.29 -31.13 -6.27
N VAL A 747 5.51 -30.66 -6.05
CA VAL A 747 5.97 -30.03 -4.80
C VAL A 747 6.38 -28.60 -5.06
N GLY A 748 5.87 -27.63 -4.31
CA GLY A 748 6.30 -26.25 -4.33
C GLY A 748 7.10 -25.89 -3.07
N LEU A 749 8.32 -25.40 -3.25
CA LEU A 749 9.22 -24.98 -2.16
C LEU A 749 9.44 -23.47 -2.21
N SER A 750 9.34 -22.81 -1.07
CA SER A 750 9.55 -21.37 -0.92
C SER A 750 10.71 -21.04 0.00
N ALA A 751 11.55 -20.05 -0.39
CA ALA A 751 12.58 -19.48 0.46
C ALA A 751 12.69 -17.96 0.24
N LEU A 752 12.73 -17.17 1.32
CA LEU A 752 12.89 -15.72 1.26
C LEU A 752 14.30 -15.26 1.69
N MET A 753 15.03 -16.09 2.42
CA MET A 753 16.37 -15.78 2.90
C MET A 753 17.44 -16.55 2.12
N THR A 754 18.56 -15.87 1.82
CA THR A 754 19.72 -16.52 1.17
C THR A 754 20.33 -17.65 2.01
N THR A 755 20.19 -17.54 3.34
CA THR A 755 20.67 -18.55 4.30
C THR A 755 19.90 -19.86 4.23
N THR A 756 18.68 -19.85 3.72
CA THR A 756 17.79 -21.03 3.66
C THR A 756 17.79 -21.71 2.28
N LEU A 757 18.48 -21.13 1.30
CA LEU A 757 18.65 -21.76 -0.04
C LEU A 757 19.30 -23.15 0.05
N LYS A 758 20.21 -23.36 1.00
CA LYS A 758 20.84 -24.65 1.20
C LYS A 758 19.83 -25.71 1.67
N SER A 759 18.88 -25.33 2.53
CA SER A 759 17.79 -26.22 2.96
C SER A 759 16.86 -26.60 1.80
N MET A 760 16.66 -25.69 0.84
CA MET A 760 15.93 -26.00 -0.39
C MET A 760 16.67 -27.03 -1.25
N GLU A 761 17.97 -26.84 -1.46
CA GLU A 761 18.83 -27.82 -2.15
C GLU A 761 18.80 -29.19 -1.48
N GLU A 762 18.94 -29.24 -0.14
CA GLU A 762 18.87 -30.48 0.64
C GLU A 762 17.50 -31.15 0.50
N THR A 763 16.40 -30.40 0.46
CA THR A 763 15.05 -30.94 0.27
C THR A 763 14.87 -31.56 -1.12
N ILE A 764 15.32 -30.89 -2.16
CA ILE A 764 15.27 -31.41 -3.54
C ILE A 764 16.13 -32.67 -3.66
N ALA A 765 17.36 -32.64 -3.15
CA ALA A 765 18.25 -33.79 -3.14
C ALA A 765 17.66 -34.99 -2.39
N ALA A 766 16.95 -34.77 -1.28
CA ALA A 766 16.28 -35.81 -0.51
C ALA A 766 15.09 -36.43 -1.25
N LEU A 767 14.28 -35.61 -1.94
CA LEU A 767 13.18 -36.09 -2.78
C LEU A 767 13.71 -36.97 -3.92
N HIS A 768 14.79 -36.54 -4.62
CA HIS A 768 15.43 -37.34 -5.65
C HIS A 768 16.07 -38.63 -5.12
N ALA A 769 16.74 -38.57 -3.96
CA ALA A 769 17.35 -39.75 -3.31
C ALA A 769 16.30 -40.79 -2.89
N ALA A 770 15.12 -40.32 -2.48
CA ALA A 770 13.97 -41.16 -2.13
C ALA A 770 13.30 -41.81 -3.36
N LYS A 771 13.71 -41.45 -4.60
CA LYS A 771 13.15 -41.92 -5.88
C LYS A 771 11.65 -41.78 -5.96
N LEU A 772 11.11 -40.69 -5.45
CA LEU A 772 9.69 -40.36 -5.53
C LEU A 772 9.39 -39.82 -6.93
N ASP A 773 8.23 -40.25 -7.48
CA ASP A 773 7.75 -39.74 -8.76
C ASP A 773 7.07 -38.37 -8.58
N CYS A 774 7.88 -37.36 -8.27
CA CYS A 774 7.41 -35.99 -8.10
C CYS A 774 8.33 -35.00 -8.79
N LYS A 775 7.73 -33.87 -9.20
CA LYS A 775 8.39 -32.71 -9.77
C LYS A 775 8.43 -31.58 -8.76
N VAL A 776 9.46 -30.74 -8.82
CA VAL A 776 9.66 -29.68 -7.86
C VAL A 776 9.67 -28.31 -8.56
N MET A 777 8.77 -27.41 -8.15
CA MET A 777 8.83 -25.99 -8.46
C MET A 777 9.36 -25.23 -7.26
N VAL A 778 10.18 -24.21 -7.50
CA VAL A 778 10.76 -23.37 -6.46
C VAL A 778 10.42 -21.91 -6.71
N GLY A 779 10.20 -21.14 -5.61
CA GLY A 779 9.93 -19.73 -5.68
C GLY A 779 10.41 -18.99 -4.44
N GLY A 780 10.52 -17.67 -4.53
CA GLY A 780 10.94 -16.80 -3.43
C GLY A 780 11.86 -15.66 -3.89
N ALA A 781 11.87 -14.57 -3.13
CA ALA A 781 12.52 -13.30 -3.54
C ALA A 781 14.05 -13.39 -3.70
N VAL A 782 14.69 -14.41 -3.16
CA VAL A 782 16.15 -14.61 -3.23
C VAL A 782 16.58 -15.61 -4.31
N LEU A 783 15.61 -16.19 -5.03
CA LEU A 783 15.86 -17.20 -6.07
C LEU A 783 16.00 -16.55 -7.43
N THR A 784 16.87 -17.15 -8.25
CA THR A 784 16.99 -16.83 -9.67
C THR A 784 16.80 -18.11 -10.50
N PRO A 785 16.42 -17.98 -11.79
CA PRO A 785 16.30 -19.14 -12.67
C PRO A 785 17.58 -20.01 -12.71
N GLU A 786 18.75 -19.38 -12.73
CA GLU A 786 20.04 -20.06 -12.78
C GLU A 786 20.32 -20.85 -11.50
N TYR A 787 19.88 -20.31 -10.33
CA TYR A 787 20.04 -21.02 -9.07
C TYR A 787 19.06 -22.19 -8.96
N ALA A 788 17.83 -22.02 -9.43
CA ALA A 788 16.84 -23.10 -9.47
C ALA A 788 17.32 -24.30 -10.32
N GLU A 789 17.89 -24.02 -11.50
CA GLU A 789 18.50 -25.04 -12.36
C GLU A 789 19.67 -25.74 -11.65
N LYS A 790 20.55 -24.97 -10.97
CA LYS A 790 21.73 -25.50 -10.26
C LYS A 790 21.35 -26.47 -9.15
N ILE A 791 20.26 -26.20 -8.39
CA ILE A 791 19.80 -27.06 -7.29
C ILE A 791 18.93 -28.23 -7.77
N GLY A 792 18.70 -28.35 -9.08
CA GLY A 792 17.95 -29.46 -9.67
C GLY A 792 16.42 -29.32 -9.53
N ALA A 793 15.88 -28.13 -9.40
CA ALA A 793 14.46 -27.88 -9.49
C ALA A 793 13.96 -28.03 -10.93
N ASP A 794 12.76 -28.56 -11.12
CA ASP A 794 12.14 -28.72 -12.43
C ASP A 794 11.63 -27.39 -12.99
N TRP A 795 11.15 -26.49 -12.12
CA TRP A 795 10.69 -25.16 -12.50
C TRP A 795 11.05 -24.08 -11.47
N TYR A 796 11.26 -22.88 -11.98
CA TYR A 796 11.33 -21.65 -11.22
C TYR A 796 10.04 -20.84 -11.42
N ALA A 797 9.38 -20.44 -10.35
CA ALA A 797 8.24 -19.55 -10.38
C ALA A 797 8.63 -18.19 -9.77
N LYS A 798 8.65 -17.14 -10.60
CA LYS A 798 8.99 -15.78 -10.15
C LYS A 798 7.89 -15.17 -9.27
N ASP A 799 6.64 -15.65 -9.43
CA ASP A 799 5.46 -15.17 -8.72
C ASP A 799 4.38 -16.27 -8.61
N ALA A 800 3.33 -15.93 -7.89
CA ALA A 800 2.27 -16.90 -7.61
C ALA A 800 1.41 -17.25 -8.85
N LYS A 801 1.31 -16.34 -9.84
CA LYS A 801 0.64 -16.65 -11.10
C LYS A 801 1.42 -17.69 -11.88
N GLN A 802 2.73 -17.53 -11.99
CA GLN A 802 3.58 -18.49 -12.69
C GLN A 802 3.57 -19.86 -12.01
N SER A 803 3.45 -19.91 -10.67
CA SER A 803 3.24 -21.18 -9.95
C SER A 803 1.95 -21.90 -10.38
N ALA A 804 0.86 -21.15 -10.61
CA ALA A 804 -0.40 -21.71 -11.09
C ALA A 804 -0.29 -22.15 -12.56
N ASP A 805 0.41 -21.42 -13.40
CA ASP A 805 0.61 -21.81 -14.81
C ASP A 805 1.44 -23.10 -14.92
N ILE A 806 2.49 -23.23 -14.10
CA ILE A 806 3.28 -24.48 -13.98
C ILE A 806 2.40 -25.65 -13.54
N ALA A 807 1.53 -25.44 -12.54
CA ALA A 807 0.64 -26.49 -12.07
C ALA A 807 -0.38 -26.90 -13.14
N LYS A 808 -0.95 -25.94 -13.90
CA LYS A 808 -1.85 -26.22 -15.03
C LYS A 808 -1.13 -27.05 -16.12
N GLU A 809 0.06 -26.64 -16.50
CA GLU A 809 0.86 -27.35 -17.50
C GLU A 809 1.18 -28.76 -17.05
N PHE A 810 1.57 -28.95 -15.79
CA PHE A 810 1.93 -30.25 -15.23
C PHE A 810 0.76 -31.21 -15.17
N PHE A 811 -0.41 -30.76 -14.75
CA PHE A 811 -1.61 -31.63 -14.62
C PHE A 811 -2.44 -31.67 -15.90
N GLY A 812 -2.09 -30.93 -16.95
CA GLY A 812 -2.85 -30.86 -18.21
C GLY A 812 -4.24 -30.23 -18.04
N ALA A 813 -4.38 -29.22 -17.16
CA ALA A 813 -5.66 -28.67 -16.70
C ALA A 813 -5.89 -27.22 -17.21
#